data_c5586292978bce5942279c94fb70e994
#
_entry.id   c5586292978bce5942279c94fb70e994
#
_cell.length_a   1.000
_cell.length_b   1.000
_cell.length_c   1.000
_cell.angle_alpha   90.00
_cell.angle_beta   90.00
_cell.angle_gamma   90.00
#
_symmetry.space_group_name_H-M   'P 1'
#
loop_
_entity.id
_entity.type
_entity.pdbx_description
1 polymer ?
#
loop_
_entity_poly.entity_id
_entity_poly.type
_entity_poly.pdbx_seq_one_letter_code
_entity_poly.pdbx_strand_id
1 'polypeptide(L)'
;MKKHLLYIVFIFVFHLASAQQVIFKGTVWNESGQPIENVIITCLADNSSTLSSDQGKFKMTVPADRVVQVMFQHVTFSDTIIPFNIGLNEDVSFDVRILSTKALDGVTITEQYADSYTRIDPKLSFKMPSPTGGVESLIKSMPGTSSTNELSSQYNVRGGNYDENLIFVNDIQIYRPFLVRSAQQEGLGFVNLDLTDNVKFSAGGFEAKYGDKMSSVLDVQYKRPKSFGGGFSASFLGATAHAEGNVKDKFTYVVGIRYKTNSYLLKSLETKGTYKPNFFDTQLFLTWNLSSKWSLELLGNFSRNQYKYIPEDRETNFGTLQSSHRLTVYFDGQEVDSYENYLGGLTLKFHPSDRNAYKVIVASYFAREKETYDLQSQYWLSDIEADLGSDDSQIADVTNVRGYGTFLEHARNNLSAVVSSIDFQGEHHIPRNKLEWGVKLQNELINDHIREWELKDSSGFTLPCLPTVPGQEVALDDPSRELNFTGFFTSDNFISTYRLTSFVQTSWTIDKREEWVLNGGLRAHFWTFNKDFNLSPRFILTYTPHWKHVWVFRFKAGSYYQPAFYREMRRPDGSLNENIKSQHSLQAALSTDYDFKMWNRPFRLSMEAYYKYLTHLISYRVDNVQIIYSGENDARGYATGFDVKLSGEFIRGTESWISLSLMKTAEDLLDDYYIDDKGNRVEPGFIPRPTDQRFAVNIFFQDHIPFFTPLRVHLNFVFSSGLPYGAPNAQRYQQTLRMPWYRRVDIGFSYMFLEENRDRMKHKSGFLRSIKSAGLFLEVFNILGINNVSSYMWITDINNTMTAVPNYLTPRLINLKLAVEF
;
A
#
# COMPACT_ATOMS: atom_id res chain seq x y z
N MET A 1 49.26 44.21 -52.72
CA MET A 1 48.17 43.64 -53.54
C MET A 1 47.79 42.20 -53.22
N LYS A 2 48.63 41.35 -52.62
CA LYS A 2 48.27 39.97 -52.36
C LYS A 2 47.39 39.75 -51.07
N LYS A 3 47.31 40.72 -50.15
CA LYS A 3 46.50 40.55 -48.97
C LYS A 3 45.02 40.96 -49.12
N HIS A 4 44.72 41.79 -50.08
CA HIS A 4 43.33 42.24 -50.33
C HIS A 4 42.55 41.25 -51.22
N LEU A 5 43.24 40.40 -51.96
CA LEU A 5 42.63 39.35 -52.80
C LEU A 5 42.16 38.18 -51.99
N LEU A 6 42.80 37.89 -50.82
CA LEU A 6 42.39 36.82 -49.87
C LEU A 6 41.15 37.21 -49.10
N TYR A 7 40.94 38.47 -48.78
CA TYR A 7 39.74 38.97 -48.14
C TYR A 7 38.50 38.96 -49.03
N ILE A 8 38.69 39.25 -50.33
CA ILE A 8 37.58 39.22 -51.28
C ILE A 8 37.17 37.75 -51.60
N VAL A 9 38.07 36.80 -51.63
CA VAL A 9 37.74 35.38 -51.80
C VAL A 9 37.08 34.82 -50.52
N PHE A 10 37.47 35.30 -49.36
CA PHE A 10 36.80 34.87 -48.09
C PHE A 10 35.40 35.46 -47.94
N ILE A 11 35.14 36.67 -48.39
CA ILE A 11 33.81 37.30 -48.42
C ILE A 11 32.89 36.64 -49.45
N PHE A 12 33.46 36.20 -50.61
CA PHE A 12 32.67 35.55 -51.67
C PHE A 12 32.35 34.06 -51.35
N VAL A 13 33.17 33.36 -50.55
CA VAL A 13 32.89 32.01 -50.07
C VAL A 13 31.87 32.03 -48.93
N PHE A 14 31.77 33.12 -48.15
CA PHE A 14 30.74 33.26 -47.10
C PHE A 14 29.37 33.63 -47.61
N HIS A 15 29.22 34.13 -48.86
CA HIS A 15 27.94 34.48 -49.47
C HIS A 15 27.29 33.36 -50.29
N LEU A 16 27.97 32.18 -50.44
CA LEU A 16 27.40 31.07 -51.20
C LEU A 16 26.80 29.95 -50.32
N ALA A 17 26.75 30.11 -48.98
CA ALA A 17 26.12 29.19 -48.07
C ALA A 17 24.81 29.74 -47.52
N SER A 18 23.97 30.43 -48.32
CA SER A 18 22.56 30.60 -48.02
C SER A 18 21.89 29.24 -48.17
N ALA A 19 21.65 28.54 -47.04
CA ALA A 19 20.85 27.32 -47.07
C ALA A 19 19.47 27.70 -47.63
N GLN A 20 19.12 27.14 -48.77
CA GLN A 20 17.83 27.33 -49.43
C GLN A 20 16.76 26.84 -48.45
N GLN A 21 15.80 27.70 -48.14
CA GLN A 21 14.69 27.40 -47.19
C GLN A 21 13.41 27.10 -47.96
N VAL A 22 12.65 26.15 -47.51
CA VAL A 22 11.38 25.71 -48.10
C VAL A 22 10.27 25.82 -47.03
N ILE A 23 9.07 26.10 -47.50
CA ILE A 23 7.90 26.19 -46.59
C ILE A 23 7.41 24.78 -46.24
N PHE A 24 7.43 24.47 -44.98
CA PHE A 24 6.83 23.28 -44.38
C PHE A 24 5.52 23.65 -43.68
N LYS A 25 4.41 23.07 -44.11
CA LYS A 25 3.06 23.37 -43.60
C LYS A 25 2.27 22.10 -43.46
N GLY A 26 1.19 22.13 -42.63
CA GLY A 26 0.33 20.96 -42.43
C GLY A 26 -0.67 21.19 -41.31
N THR A 27 -1.34 20.12 -40.91
CA THR A 27 -2.29 20.14 -39.79
C THR A 27 -1.91 19.06 -38.79
N VAL A 28 -2.01 19.39 -37.51
CA VAL A 28 -1.78 18.42 -36.43
C VAL A 28 -3.14 17.95 -35.91
N TRP A 29 -3.30 16.61 -35.85
CA TRP A 29 -4.50 15.94 -35.46
C TRP A 29 -4.28 15.05 -34.25
N ASN A 30 -5.27 14.86 -33.41
CA ASN A 30 -5.29 13.83 -32.38
C ASN A 30 -5.75 12.47 -32.95
N GLU A 31 -5.72 11.44 -32.13
CA GLU A 31 -6.17 10.08 -32.48
C GLU A 31 -7.62 10.03 -32.96
N SER A 32 -8.46 10.93 -32.45
CA SER A 32 -9.89 11.02 -32.79
C SER A 32 -10.15 11.85 -34.07
N GLY A 33 -9.11 12.32 -34.77
CA GLY A 33 -9.26 13.14 -35.96
C GLY A 33 -9.71 14.57 -35.70
N GLN A 34 -9.48 15.10 -34.49
CA GLN A 34 -9.72 16.53 -34.17
C GLN A 34 -8.41 17.31 -34.25
N PRO A 35 -8.41 18.55 -34.77
CA PRO A 35 -7.24 19.38 -34.84
C PRO A 35 -6.77 19.78 -33.44
N ILE A 36 -5.45 19.88 -33.24
CA ILE A 36 -4.85 20.26 -31.97
C ILE A 36 -4.22 21.65 -32.09
N GLU A 37 -4.65 22.55 -31.24
CA GLU A 37 -4.07 23.90 -31.11
C GLU A 37 -2.84 23.91 -30.21
N ASN A 38 -1.97 24.93 -30.35
CA ASN A 38 -0.80 25.17 -29.49
C ASN A 38 0.23 24.02 -29.46
N VAL A 39 0.32 23.21 -30.51
CA VAL A 39 1.43 22.25 -30.68
C VAL A 39 2.66 23.06 -31.07
N ILE A 40 3.76 22.85 -30.33
CA ILE A 40 5.07 23.43 -30.69
C ILE A 40 5.70 22.52 -31.74
N ILE A 41 5.93 23.04 -32.94
CA ILE A 41 6.57 22.34 -34.04
C ILE A 41 7.99 22.91 -34.19
N THR A 42 9.01 22.09 -33.92
CA THR A 42 10.42 22.51 -33.93
C THR A 42 11.21 21.70 -34.95
N CYS A 43 11.89 22.38 -35.88
CA CYS A 43 12.86 21.77 -36.75
C CYS A 43 14.20 21.61 -36.02
N LEU A 44 14.64 20.35 -35.79
CA LEU A 44 15.87 20.06 -35.02
C LEU A 44 17.15 20.41 -35.79
N ALA A 45 17.07 20.70 -37.11
CA ALA A 45 18.21 21.02 -37.90
C ALA A 45 18.71 22.50 -37.77
N ASP A 46 17.77 23.43 -37.46
CA ASP A 46 18.05 24.88 -37.35
C ASP A 46 17.40 25.50 -36.14
N ASN A 47 16.71 24.71 -35.29
CA ASN A 47 15.93 25.12 -34.12
C ASN A 47 14.81 26.16 -34.41
N SER A 48 14.39 26.28 -35.68
CA SER A 48 13.20 27.10 -36.00
C SER A 48 11.97 26.44 -35.41
N SER A 49 11.03 27.23 -34.88
CA SER A 49 9.80 26.70 -34.27
C SER A 49 8.57 27.54 -34.62
N THR A 50 7.41 26.87 -34.63
CA THR A 50 6.10 27.49 -34.85
C THR A 50 5.06 26.85 -33.96
N LEU A 51 3.87 27.45 -33.83
CA LEU A 51 2.73 26.91 -33.12
C LEU A 51 1.60 26.57 -34.08
N SER A 52 0.86 25.48 -33.80
CA SER A 52 -0.38 25.19 -34.50
C SER A 52 -1.51 26.12 -34.04
N SER A 53 -2.37 26.53 -34.98
CA SER A 53 -3.55 27.35 -34.75
C SER A 53 -4.69 26.56 -34.07
N ASP A 54 -5.79 27.24 -33.78
CA ASP A 54 -7.06 26.66 -33.31
C ASP A 54 -7.63 25.57 -34.24
N GLN A 55 -7.28 25.60 -35.55
CA GLN A 55 -7.62 24.58 -36.54
C GLN A 55 -6.51 23.54 -36.72
N GLY A 56 -5.50 23.48 -35.81
CA GLY A 56 -4.37 22.59 -35.88
C GLY A 56 -3.34 22.92 -36.97
N LYS A 57 -3.52 24.01 -37.78
CA LYS A 57 -2.67 24.33 -38.91
C LYS A 57 -1.38 24.99 -38.48
N PHE A 58 -0.28 24.59 -39.10
CA PHE A 58 1.04 25.20 -38.87
C PHE A 58 1.73 25.56 -40.22
N LYS A 59 2.66 26.48 -40.13
CA LYS A 59 3.52 26.89 -41.24
C LYS A 59 4.86 27.35 -40.71
N MET A 60 5.98 26.81 -41.21
CA MET A 60 7.32 27.22 -40.82
C MET A 60 8.26 27.10 -42.05
N THR A 61 9.44 27.69 -42.00
CA THR A 61 10.50 27.48 -42.99
C THR A 61 11.51 26.49 -42.45
N VAL A 62 11.94 25.56 -43.29
CA VAL A 62 12.91 24.54 -42.94
C VAL A 62 14.03 24.48 -44.00
N PRO A 63 15.23 24.02 -43.66
CA PRO A 63 16.32 23.88 -44.64
C PRO A 63 15.98 22.84 -45.69
N ALA A 64 16.25 23.17 -46.97
CA ALA A 64 16.04 22.30 -48.12
C ALA A 64 17.24 21.37 -48.40
N ASP A 65 17.04 20.40 -49.26
CA ASP A 65 18.03 19.41 -49.79
C ASP A 65 18.68 18.53 -48.70
N ARG A 66 17.91 18.18 -47.68
CA ARG A 66 18.34 17.23 -46.65
C ARG A 66 17.16 16.59 -45.89
N VAL A 67 17.45 15.51 -45.17
CA VAL A 67 16.51 14.97 -44.22
C VAL A 67 16.53 15.84 -42.98
N VAL A 68 15.39 16.45 -42.61
CA VAL A 68 15.19 17.21 -41.39
C VAL A 68 14.30 16.44 -40.44
N GLN A 69 14.65 16.43 -39.18
CA GLN A 69 13.79 15.91 -38.11
C GLN A 69 12.96 17.06 -37.56
N VAL A 70 11.64 16.90 -37.59
CA VAL A 70 10.71 17.86 -37.02
C VAL A 70 10.05 17.25 -35.80
N MET A 71 10.13 17.94 -34.66
CA MET A 71 9.57 17.54 -33.39
C MET A 71 8.26 18.28 -33.16
N PHE A 72 7.22 17.53 -32.81
CA PHE A 72 5.90 18.01 -32.44
C PHE A 72 5.71 17.81 -30.94
N GLN A 73 5.51 18.88 -30.18
CA GLN A 73 5.37 18.86 -28.71
C GLN A 73 4.09 19.53 -28.28
N HIS A 74 3.40 18.91 -27.34
CA HIS A 74 2.22 19.50 -26.72
C HIS A 74 2.05 18.98 -25.29
N VAL A 75 1.52 19.77 -24.38
CA VAL A 75 1.41 19.48 -22.93
C VAL A 75 0.63 18.19 -22.62
N THR A 76 -0.31 17.81 -23.50
CA THR A 76 -1.18 16.64 -23.32
C THR A 76 -0.92 15.50 -24.31
N PHE A 77 0.03 15.69 -25.23
CA PHE A 77 0.38 14.71 -26.27
C PHE A 77 1.86 14.38 -26.21
N SER A 78 2.20 13.19 -26.67
CA SER A 78 3.58 12.72 -26.71
C SER A 78 4.42 13.50 -27.70
N ASP A 79 5.63 13.82 -27.30
CA ASP A 79 6.63 14.36 -28.22
C ASP A 79 6.83 13.37 -29.37
N THR A 80 6.53 13.82 -30.58
CA THR A 80 6.63 13.00 -31.79
C THR A 80 7.69 13.59 -32.71
N ILE A 81 8.72 12.83 -33.05
CA ILE A 81 9.77 13.24 -34.00
C ILE A 81 9.58 12.48 -35.30
N ILE A 82 9.42 13.22 -36.39
CA ILE A 82 9.23 12.65 -37.72
C ILE A 82 10.36 13.15 -38.65
N PRO A 83 11.08 12.25 -39.32
CA PRO A 83 12.03 12.62 -40.35
C PRO A 83 11.32 12.94 -41.66
N PHE A 84 11.61 14.09 -42.26
CA PHE A 84 11.12 14.52 -43.58
C PHE A 84 12.28 14.69 -44.54
N ASN A 85 12.16 14.17 -45.74
CA ASN A 85 13.10 14.40 -46.81
C ASN A 85 12.61 15.64 -47.61
N ILE A 86 13.29 16.76 -47.45
CA ILE A 86 12.92 18.04 -48.02
C ILE A 86 13.71 18.25 -49.31
N GLY A 87 13.01 18.26 -50.44
CA GLY A 87 13.61 18.53 -51.73
C GLY A 87 13.86 20.01 -51.99
N LEU A 88 14.61 20.34 -53.08
CA LEU A 88 14.83 21.71 -53.53
C LEU A 88 13.58 22.24 -54.26
N ASN A 89 13.07 23.41 -53.82
CA ASN A 89 11.97 24.15 -54.47
C ASN A 89 10.55 23.55 -54.38
N GLU A 90 10.28 22.66 -53.45
CA GLU A 90 8.91 22.17 -53.25
C GLU A 90 8.41 22.49 -51.83
N ASP A 91 7.28 23.19 -51.74
CA ASP A 91 6.56 23.36 -50.47
C ASP A 91 6.09 21.97 -49.99
N VAL A 92 6.45 21.59 -48.76
CA VAL A 92 6.05 20.31 -48.18
C VAL A 92 4.78 20.52 -47.32
N SER A 93 3.71 19.79 -47.67
CA SER A 93 2.49 19.75 -46.90
C SER A 93 2.30 18.36 -46.29
N PHE A 94 2.19 18.29 -44.98
CA PHE A 94 2.09 17.00 -44.27
C PHE A 94 1.17 17.11 -43.03
N ASP A 95 0.19 16.27 -42.97
CA ASP A 95 -0.70 16.17 -41.80
C ASP A 95 -0.15 15.14 -40.82
N VAL A 96 0.00 15.57 -39.59
CA VAL A 96 0.59 14.77 -38.49
C VAL A 96 -0.48 14.37 -37.48
N ARG A 97 -0.48 13.11 -37.09
CA ARG A 97 -1.25 12.65 -35.93
C ARG A 97 -0.32 12.42 -34.74
N ILE A 98 -0.57 13.11 -33.65
CA ILE A 98 0.16 12.91 -32.39
C ILE A 98 -0.73 12.20 -31.37
N LEU A 99 -0.09 11.31 -30.63
CA LEU A 99 -0.76 10.46 -29.66
C LEU A 99 -0.82 11.16 -28.30
N SER A 100 -1.92 10.99 -27.57
CA SER A 100 -2.03 11.49 -26.19
C SER A 100 -0.92 10.90 -25.31
N THR A 101 -0.34 11.70 -24.41
CA THR A 101 0.65 11.22 -23.42
C THR A 101 0.12 10.06 -22.54
N LYS A 102 -1.19 9.88 -22.47
CA LYS A 102 -1.80 8.70 -21.86
C LYS A 102 -1.75 7.43 -22.75
N ALA A 103 -1.34 7.53 -24.02
CA ALA A 103 -1.25 6.42 -24.99
C ALA A 103 0.17 5.86 -25.17
N LEU A 104 1.15 6.34 -24.41
CA LEU A 104 2.57 5.95 -24.54
C LEU A 104 3.03 4.89 -23.55
N ASP A 105 2.27 3.85 -23.40
CA ASP A 105 2.87 2.53 -23.24
C ASP A 105 2.49 1.75 -24.49
N GLY A 106 3.49 1.31 -25.27
CA GLY A 106 3.32 0.49 -26.48
C GLY A 106 2.78 -0.92 -26.19
N VAL A 107 1.88 -0.99 -25.23
CA VAL A 107 1.00 -2.12 -24.97
C VAL A 107 -0.22 -1.90 -25.86
N THR A 108 -0.48 -2.80 -26.76
CA THR A 108 -1.70 -2.87 -27.54
C THR A 108 -2.89 -2.59 -26.61
N ILE A 109 -3.83 -1.75 -27.05
CA ILE A 109 -5.03 -1.40 -26.25
C ILE A 109 -5.68 -2.64 -25.63
N THR A 110 -5.66 -3.77 -26.31
CA THR A 110 -6.15 -5.07 -25.86
C THR A 110 -5.41 -5.64 -24.65
N GLU A 111 -4.08 -5.52 -24.56
CA GLU A 111 -3.32 -5.98 -23.40
C GLU A 111 -3.59 -5.10 -22.15
N GLN A 112 -3.82 -3.82 -22.37
CA GLN A 112 -4.12 -2.89 -21.27
C GLN A 112 -5.50 -3.19 -20.63
N TYR A 113 -6.47 -3.65 -21.41
CA TYR A 113 -7.80 -4.03 -20.89
C TYR A 113 -7.87 -5.47 -20.39
N ALA A 114 -7.01 -6.36 -20.89
CA ALA A 114 -6.89 -7.73 -20.39
C ALA A 114 -6.33 -7.80 -18.96
N ASP A 115 -5.59 -6.79 -18.55
CA ASP A 115 -4.98 -6.70 -17.23
C ASP A 115 -6.06 -6.49 -16.15
N SER A 116 -6.12 -7.36 -15.15
CA SER A 116 -7.09 -7.28 -14.04
C SER A 116 -6.65 -6.38 -12.90
N TYR A 117 -5.58 -5.61 -13.09
CA TYR A 117 -4.97 -4.76 -12.09
C TYR A 117 -5.43 -3.31 -12.20
N THR A 118 -5.62 -2.67 -11.04
CA THR A 118 -5.73 -1.21 -10.96
C THR A 118 -4.34 -0.61 -10.97
N ARG A 119 -4.02 0.18 -11.99
CA ARG A 119 -2.79 0.97 -12.00
C ARG A 119 -2.97 2.20 -11.11
N ILE A 120 -1.99 2.46 -10.27
CA ILE A 120 -1.97 3.56 -9.32
C ILE A 120 -0.78 4.46 -9.67
N ASP A 121 -1.03 5.75 -9.91
CA ASP A 121 0.05 6.72 -10.10
C ASP A 121 0.72 7.03 -8.74
N PRO A 122 2.00 6.67 -8.54
CA PRO A 122 2.71 6.93 -7.29
C PRO A 122 2.73 8.41 -6.89
N LYS A 123 2.71 9.31 -7.87
CA LYS A 123 2.74 10.77 -7.65
C LYS A 123 1.50 11.29 -6.91
N LEU A 124 0.38 10.56 -6.95
CA LEU A 124 -0.83 10.94 -6.23
C LEU A 124 -0.67 10.84 -4.71
N SER A 125 0.21 9.96 -4.23
CA SER A 125 0.48 9.82 -2.80
C SER A 125 1.12 11.07 -2.19
N PHE A 126 1.93 11.81 -2.95
CA PHE A 126 2.49 13.08 -2.47
C PHE A 126 1.44 14.16 -2.24
N LYS A 127 0.29 14.04 -2.93
CA LYS A 127 -0.83 14.99 -2.88
C LYS A 127 -1.91 14.57 -1.90
N MET A 128 -1.98 13.28 -1.54
CA MET A 128 -2.98 12.77 -0.60
C MET A 128 -2.55 13.06 0.84
N PRO A 129 -3.28 13.88 1.60
CA PRO A 129 -2.99 14.07 3.02
C PRO A 129 -3.14 12.75 3.76
N SER A 130 -2.08 12.30 4.42
CA SER A 130 -2.08 11.04 5.17
C SER A 130 -0.99 11.02 6.25
N PRO A 131 -1.29 10.56 7.48
CA PRO A 131 -0.30 10.43 8.54
C PRO A 131 0.79 9.40 8.23
N THR A 132 0.44 8.34 7.51
CA THR A 132 1.40 7.29 7.14
C THR A 132 2.15 7.62 5.86
N GLY A 133 1.52 8.31 4.91
CA GLY A 133 2.08 8.47 3.57
C GLY A 133 2.24 7.11 2.87
N GLY A 134 2.99 7.06 1.79
CA GLY A 134 3.32 5.81 1.10
C GLY A 134 2.24 5.31 0.13
N VAL A 135 2.55 4.20 -0.55
CA VAL A 135 1.61 3.51 -1.46
C VAL A 135 0.40 2.99 -0.69
N GLU A 136 0.61 2.57 0.55
CA GLU A 136 -0.42 2.01 1.40
C GLU A 136 -1.56 3.00 1.66
N SER A 137 -1.28 4.30 1.73
CA SER A 137 -2.32 5.33 1.88
C SER A 137 -3.24 5.39 0.65
N LEU A 138 -2.68 5.26 -0.55
CA LEU A 138 -3.46 5.19 -1.78
C LEU A 138 -4.29 3.89 -1.84
N ILE A 139 -3.69 2.76 -1.46
CA ILE A 139 -4.39 1.47 -1.44
C ILE A 139 -5.59 1.54 -0.48
N LYS A 140 -5.43 2.10 0.72
CA LYS A 140 -6.51 2.25 1.70
C LYS A 140 -7.70 3.07 1.19
N SER A 141 -7.51 3.91 0.17
CA SER A 141 -8.59 4.67 -0.48
C SER A 141 -9.24 3.93 -1.67
N MET A 142 -8.72 2.74 -2.05
CA MET A 142 -9.30 1.94 -3.13
C MET A 142 -10.51 1.13 -2.63
N PRO A 143 -11.44 0.77 -3.53
CA PRO A 143 -12.54 -0.09 -3.15
C PRO A 143 -12.06 -1.48 -2.73
N GLY A 144 -12.79 -2.12 -1.82
CA GLY A 144 -12.46 -3.43 -1.28
C GLY A 144 -11.36 -3.43 -0.23
N THR A 145 -10.81 -2.25 0.11
CA THR A 145 -9.76 -2.14 1.13
C THR A 145 -10.28 -1.52 2.42
N SER A 146 -9.70 -1.93 3.53
CA SER A 146 -10.00 -1.38 4.85
C SER A 146 -8.74 -1.30 5.70
N SER A 147 -8.79 -0.50 6.76
CA SER A 147 -7.70 -0.38 7.72
C SER A 147 -8.29 -0.18 9.11
N THR A 148 -7.69 -0.85 10.07
CA THR A 148 -8.08 -0.75 11.48
C THR A 148 -7.37 0.39 12.21
N ASN A 149 -6.24 0.84 11.66
CA ASN A 149 -5.40 1.85 12.28
C ASN A 149 -4.80 2.76 11.21
N GLU A 150 -5.00 4.05 11.36
CA GLU A 150 -4.49 5.08 10.47
C GLU A 150 -2.97 5.30 10.56
N LEU A 151 -2.36 4.89 11.69
CA LEU A 151 -0.93 5.00 11.94
C LEU A 151 -0.13 3.78 11.44
N SER A 152 -0.82 2.69 11.11
CA SER A 152 -0.21 1.48 10.56
C SER A 152 -0.13 1.52 9.03
N SER A 153 0.90 0.89 8.46
CA SER A 153 0.99 0.63 7.02
C SER A 153 0.12 -0.55 6.57
N GLN A 154 -0.43 -1.32 7.50
CA GLN A 154 -1.27 -2.48 7.21
C GLN A 154 -2.61 -2.09 6.59
N TYR A 155 -3.09 -2.94 5.70
CA TYR A 155 -4.42 -2.85 5.09
C TYR A 155 -5.01 -4.24 4.89
N ASN A 156 -6.32 -4.33 5.01
CA ASN A 156 -7.10 -5.53 4.79
C ASN A 156 -7.81 -5.44 3.43
N VAL A 157 -8.00 -6.58 2.76
CA VAL A 157 -8.63 -6.59 1.44
C VAL A 157 -9.74 -7.64 1.40
N ARG A 158 -10.99 -7.17 1.13
CA ARG A 158 -12.17 -8.03 0.95
C ARG A 158 -12.31 -9.09 2.05
N GLY A 159 -12.26 -8.62 3.29
CA GLY A 159 -12.43 -9.47 4.48
C GLY A 159 -11.22 -10.33 4.84
N GLY A 160 -10.14 -10.30 4.06
CA GLY A 160 -8.88 -10.92 4.44
C GLY A 160 -8.08 -10.05 5.40
N ASN A 161 -7.21 -10.67 6.17
CA ASN A 161 -6.32 -9.99 7.09
C ASN A 161 -5.11 -9.40 6.33
N TYR A 162 -4.32 -8.54 7.00
CA TYR A 162 -3.15 -7.89 6.39
C TYR A 162 -2.08 -8.88 5.91
N ASP A 163 -1.94 -10.03 6.56
CA ASP A 163 -1.00 -11.10 6.20
C ASP A 163 -1.41 -11.89 4.94
N GLU A 164 -2.65 -11.72 4.48
CA GLU A 164 -3.16 -12.31 3.23
C GLU A 164 -2.77 -11.51 1.97
N ASN A 165 -2.01 -10.42 2.10
CA ASN A 165 -1.60 -9.54 1.01
C ASN A 165 -0.18 -9.85 0.53
N LEU A 166 0.01 -9.86 -0.79
CA LEU A 166 1.27 -10.13 -1.46
C LEU A 166 1.88 -8.83 -2.00
N ILE A 167 3.18 -8.65 -1.80
CA ILE A 167 3.92 -7.49 -2.30
C ILE A 167 5.11 -7.99 -3.12
N PHE A 168 5.22 -7.48 -4.34
CA PHE A 168 6.38 -7.64 -5.21
C PHE A 168 7.03 -6.29 -5.51
N VAL A 169 8.33 -6.27 -5.57
CA VAL A 169 9.11 -5.15 -6.09
C VAL A 169 10.10 -5.69 -7.13
N ASN A 170 9.96 -5.27 -8.38
CA ASN A 170 10.77 -5.73 -9.51
C ASN A 170 10.89 -7.27 -9.58
N ASP A 171 9.73 -7.95 -9.52
CA ASP A 171 9.59 -9.42 -9.53
C ASP A 171 10.08 -10.14 -8.26
N ILE A 172 10.63 -9.44 -7.27
CA ILE A 172 11.08 -10.01 -6.01
C ILE A 172 9.99 -9.89 -4.96
N GLN A 173 9.60 -11.01 -4.36
CA GLN A 173 8.63 -11.04 -3.28
C GLN A 173 9.20 -10.39 -2.01
N ILE A 174 8.43 -9.49 -1.42
CA ILE A 174 8.77 -8.79 -0.19
C ILE A 174 8.08 -9.46 0.98
N TYR A 175 8.87 -9.86 1.96
CA TYR A 175 8.36 -10.38 3.22
C TYR A 175 8.19 -9.23 4.20
N ARG A 176 7.08 -9.26 4.94
CA ARG A 176 6.89 -8.34 6.06
C ARG A 176 7.57 -8.90 7.29
N PRO A 177 8.00 -8.04 8.24
CA PRO A 177 8.41 -8.48 9.55
C PRO A 177 7.34 -9.39 10.17
N PHE A 178 7.75 -10.42 10.87
CA PHE A 178 6.82 -11.36 11.50
C PHE A 178 6.07 -10.75 12.67
N LEU A 179 6.55 -9.62 13.20
CA LEU A 179 5.99 -8.82 14.28
C LEU A 179 5.40 -9.68 15.42
N VAL A 180 6.14 -9.83 16.46
CA VAL A 180 5.72 -10.68 17.56
C VAL A 180 4.45 -10.12 18.21
N ARG A 181 4.31 -8.80 18.33
CA ARG A 181 3.25 -8.22 19.14
C ARG A 181 2.24 -7.36 18.39
N SER A 182 2.57 -6.21 17.89
CA SER A 182 1.53 -5.21 17.62
C SER A 182 1.68 -4.49 16.29
N ALA A 183 0.55 -4.31 15.60
CA ALA A 183 0.42 -3.51 14.40
C ALA A 183 0.68 -2.01 14.57
N GLN A 184 0.69 -1.48 15.78
CA GLN A 184 0.92 -0.05 16.04
C GLN A 184 2.37 0.39 15.75
N GLN A 185 3.29 -0.55 15.71
CA GLN A 185 4.73 -0.31 15.60
C GLN A 185 5.25 -0.30 14.16
N GLU A 186 4.41 -0.58 13.18
CA GLU A 186 4.78 -0.53 11.76
C GLU A 186 4.93 0.91 11.26
N GLY A 187 6.14 1.39 11.18
CA GLY A 187 6.41 2.79 10.82
C GLY A 187 6.45 3.08 9.34
N LEU A 188 7.13 2.27 8.56
CA LEU A 188 7.30 2.45 7.11
C LEU A 188 6.91 1.18 6.37
N GLY A 189 6.07 1.33 5.35
CA GLY A 189 5.90 0.28 4.34
C GLY A 189 7.18 0.09 3.53
N PHE A 190 7.39 -1.10 2.98
CA PHE A 190 8.58 -1.40 2.18
C PHE A 190 8.69 -0.47 0.96
N VAL A 191 7.59 -0.23 0.26
CA VAL A 191 7.59 0.51 -1.00
C VAL A 191 8.01 1.96 -0.80
N ASN A 192 9.09 2.35 -1.46
CA ASN A 192 9.54 3.73 -1.52
C ASN A 192 9.01 4.40 -2.77
N LEU A 193 8.07 5.35 -2.60
CA LEU A 193 7.43 6.07 -3.69
C LEU A 193 8.39 6.91 -4.54
N ASP A 194 9.44 7.46 -3.92
CA ASP A 194 10.43 8.28 -4.61
C ASP A 194 11.18 7.46 -5.67
N LEU A 195 11.29 6.14 -5.45
CA LEU A 195 11.96 5.20 -6.37
C LEU A 195 10.99 4.54 -7.36
N THR A 196 9.68 4.71 -7.16
CA THR A 196 8.64 3.93 -7.84
C THR A 196 8.23 4.59 -9.16
N ASP A 197 8.13 3.80 -10.23
CA ASP A 197 7.61 4.19 -11.54
C ASP A 197 6.16 3.76 -11.72
N ASN A 198 5.86 2.49 -11.44
CA ASN A 198 4.55 1.89 -11.67
C ASN A 198 4.10 1.06 -10.49
N VAL A 199 2.81 1.14 -10.16
CA VAL A 199 2.16 0.36 -9.11
C VAL A 199 0.92 -0.30 -9.70
N LYS A 200 0.84 -1.63 -9.58
CA LYS A 200 -0.32 -2.42 -9.95
C LYS A 200 -0.91 -3.06 -8.69
N PHE A 201 -2.19 -2.90 -8.50
CA PHE A 201 -2.91 -3.46 -7.36
C PHE A 201 -4.09 -4.31 -7.82
N SER A 202 -4.24 -5.51 -7.25
CA SER A 202 -5.40 -6.37 -7.44
C SER A 202 -6.00 -6.75 -6.08
N ALA A 203 -7.30 -6.50 -5.91
CA ALA A 203 -8.05 -6.86 -4.71
C ALA A 203 -8.61 -8.31 -4.77
N GLY A 204 -7.96 -9.22 -5.47
CA GLY A 204 -8.35 -10.62 -5.67
C GLY A 204 -8.53 -10.98 -7.13
N GLY A 205 -8.67 -12.25 -7.42
CA GLY A 205 -8.77 -12.72 -8.80
C GLY A 205 -7.50 -12.50 -9.62
N PHE A 206 -6.32 -12.59 -9.01
CA PHE A 206 -5.03 -12.38 -9.65
C PHE A 206 -4.50 -13.66 -10.32
N GLU A 207 -3.58 -13.49 -11.26
CA GLU A 207 -3.01 -14.51 -12.12
C GLU A 207 -2.19 -15.58 -11.37
N ALA A 208 -1.89 -16.73 -12.02
CA ALA A 208 -1.20 -17.86 -11.41
C ALA A 208 0.27 -17.59 -11.07
N LYS A 209 0.92 -16.65 -11.74
CA LYS A 209 2.30 -16.23 -11.41
C LYS A 209 2.44 -15.70 -9.98
N TYR A 210 1.40 -15.08 -9.44
CA TYR A 210 1.36 -14.64 -8.04
C TYR A 210 0.70 -15.71 -7.18
N GLY A 211 1.23 -15.97 -5.99
CA GLY A 211 0.68 -17.04 -5.16
C GLY A 211 1.05 -16.94 -3.70
N ASP A 212 0.59 -17.97 -2.96
CA ASP A 212 0.87 -18.17 -1.56
C ASP A 212 0.23 -17.11 -0.64
N LYS A 213 -0.78 -16.38 -1.18
CA LYS A 213 -1.66 -15.42 -0.49
C LYS A 213 -3.07 -15.47 -1.08
N MET A 214 -4.07 -15.06 -0.28
CA MET A 214 -5.49 -15.22 -0.63
C MET A 214 -6.22 -13.92 -0.95
N SER A 215 -5.70 -12.75 -0.58
CA SER A 215 -6.50 -11.53 -0.63
C SER A 215 -6.09 -10.55 -1.71
N SER A 216 -4.85 -10.10 -1.77
CA SER A 216 -4.44 -9.11 -2.76
C SER A 216 -3.01 -9.27 -3.24
N VAL A 217 -2.71 -8.60 -4.35
CA VAL A 217 -1.37 -8.45 -4.90
C VAL A 217 -1.07 -6.97 -5.12
N LEU A 218 0.09 -6.55 -4.67
CA LEU A 218 0.71 -5.27 -4.95
C LEU A 218 2.02 -5.54 -5.71
N ASP A 219 2.06 -5.18 -6.99
CA ASP A 219 3.24 -5.31 -7.84
C ASP A 219 3.78 -3.93 -8.16
N VAL A 220 5.02 -3.69 -7.77
CA VAL A 220 5.69 -2.39 -7.83
C VAL A 220 6.92 -2.50 -8.71
N GLN A 221 7.09 -1.54 -9.60
CA GLN A 221 8.27 -1.41 -10.41
C GLN A 221 9.00 -0.11 -10.09
N TYR A 222 10.31 -0.21 -9.82
CA TYR A 222 11.15 0.95 -9.60
C TYR A 222 11.60 1.58 -10.91
N LYS A 223 11.92 2.86 -10.85
CA LYS A 223 12.33 3.69 -11.97
C LYS A 223 13.57 3.14 -12.67
N ARG A 224 13.61 3.32 -13.99
CA ARG A 224 14.81 3.18 -14.81
C ARG A 224 15.10 4.53 -15.47
N PRO A 225 15.83 5.40 -14.77
CA PRO A 225 16.02 6.78 -15.20
C PRO A 225 16.78 6.87 -16.52
N LYS A 226 16.42 7.87 -17.34
CA LYS A 226 17.13 8.19 -18.59
C LYS A 226 18.19 9.27 -18.39
N SER A 227 18.06 10.09 -17.35
CA SER A 227 18.96 11.18 -17.02
C SER A 227 19.19 11.24 -15.51
N PHE A 228 20.16 12.04 -15.09
CA PHE A 228 20.38 12.33 -13.68
C PHE A 228 19.20 13.12 -13.11
N GLY A 229 18.78 12.76 -11.92
CA GLY A 229 17.74 13.41 -11.17
C GLY A 229 17.80 13.04 -9.70
N GLY A 230 16.95 13.63 -8.92
CA GLY A 230 16.83 13.32 -7.51
C GLY A 230 15.84 14.24 -6.82
N GLY A 231 15.64 14.01 -5.54
CA GLY A 231 14.74 14.82 -4.75
C GLY A 231 15.01 14.71 -3.25
N PHE A 232 14.45 15.65 -2.55
CA PHE A 232 14.48 15.73 -1.10
C PHE A 232 13.13 16.20 -0.60
N SER A 233 12.62 15.58 0.44
CA SER A 233 11.47 16.09 1.17
C SER A 233 11.69 16.05 2.67
N ALA A 234 11.15 17.04 3.39
CA ALA A 234 11.20 17.10 4.85
C ALA A 234 9.85 17.59 5.39
N SER A 235 9.42 16.98 6.48
CA SER A 235 8.17 17.30 7.16
C SER A 235 8.30 17.06 8.68
N PHE A 236 7.26 17.41 9.45
CA PHE A 236 7.22 17.08 10.88
C PHE A 236 7.18 15.55 11.12
N LEU A 237 6.83 14.76 10.10
CA LEU A 237 6.74 13.30 10.18
C LEU A 237 8.02 12.58 9.71
N GLY A 238 9.00 13.31 9.18
CA GLY A 238 10.25 12.72 8.70
C GLY A 238 10.83 13.41 7.48
N ALA A 239 11.83 12.76 6.90
CA ALA A 239 12.53 13.25 5.72
C ALA A 239 12.86 12.10 4.76
N THR A 240 12.87 12.40 3.45
CA THR A 240 13.29 11.48 2.40
C THR A 240 14.29 12.15 1.48
N ALA A 241 15.19 11.35 0.93
CA ALA A 241 16.08 11.81 -0.13
C ALA A 241 16.28 10.68 -1.13
N HIS A 242 16.33 11.00 -2.41
CA HIS A 242 16.65 10.04 -3.45
C HIS A 242 17.54 10.66 -4.53
N ALA A 243 18.28 9.79 -5.18
CA ALA A 243 19.09 10.11 -6.36
C ALA A 243 18.93 9.01 -7.40
N GLU A 244 18.84 9.42 -8.65
CA GLU A 244 18.66 8.53 -9.78
C GLU A 244 19.52 8.97 -10.95
N GLY A 245 19.94 8.06 -11.83
CA GLY A 245 20.73 8.44 -12.97
C GLY A 245 21.02 7.30 -13.94
N ASN A 246 21.50 7.71 -15.11
CA ASN A 246 21.88 6.82 -16.21
C ASN A 246 23.31 7.13 -16.65
N VAL A 247 24.14 6.12 -16.77
CA VAL A 247 25.51 6.23 -17.21
C VAL A 247 25.67 5.53 -18.57
N LYS A 248 25.77 6.33 -19.64
CA LYS A 248 26.00 5.86 -21.04
C LYS A 248 24.99 4.80 -21.52
N ASP A 249 23.74 4.87 -21.07
CA ASP A 249 22.64 3.93 -21.38
C ASP A 249 22.93 2.45 -21.04
N LYS A 250 24.02 2.20 -20.32
CA LYS A 250 24.44 0.86 -19.89
C LYS A 250 24.15 0.56 -18.44
N PHE A 251 24.18 1.58 -17.62
CA PHE A 251 24.01 1.43 -16.18
C PHE A 251 23.07 2.48 -15.64
N THR A 252 22.00 2.03 -14.96
CA THR A 252 21.09 2.93 -14.25
C THR A 252 21.13 2.63 -12.76
N TYR A 253 20.98 3.66 -11.96
CA TYR A 253 20.88 3.55 -10.51
C TYR A 253 19.75 4.40 -9.98
N VAL A 254 19.10 3.88 -8.96
CA VAL A 254 18.11 4.57 -8.15
C VAL A 254 18.40 4.24 -6.70
N VAL A 255 18.62 5.26 -5.88
CA VAL A 255 18.95 5.12 -4.44
C VAL A 255 18.04 6.02 -3.65
N GLY A 256 17.48 5.52 -2.56
CA GLY A 256 16.63 6.30 -1.68
C GLY A 256 16.92 6.02 -0.21
N ILE A 257 16.76 7.05 0.58
CA ILE A 257 16.88 7.01 2.04
C ILE A 257 15.64 7.64 2.62
N ARG A 258 15.02 6.98 3.61
CA ARG A 258 13.87 7.51 4.34
C ARG A 258 14.13 7.46 5.84
N TYR A 259 13.78 8.54 6.49
CA TYR A 259 13.67 8.63 7.93
C TYR A 259 12.26 9.07 8.29
N LYS A 260 11.59 8.35 9.18
CA LYS A 260 10.27 8.70 9.66
C LYS A 260 10.23 8.65 11.18
N THR A 261 9.46 9.55 11.77
CA THR A 261 9.17 9.54 13.19
C THR A 261 7.70 9.86 13.40
N ASN A 262 7.03 9.05 14.20
CA ASN A 262 5.64 9.28 14.57
C ASN A 262 5.56 10.00 15.94
N SER A 263 6.67 10.41 16.52
CA SER A 263 6.72 11.05 17.86
C SER A 263 5.77 12.24 17.97
N TYR A 264 5.67 13.06 16.94
CA TYR A 264 4.75 14.20 16.91
C TYR A 264 3.28 13.77 16.93
N LEU A 265 2.90 12.73 16.14
CA LEU A 265 1.55 12.19 16.11
C LEU A 265 1.18 11.53 17.44
N LEU A 266 2.09 10.73 17.99
CA LEU A 266 1.84 9.94 19.19
C LEU A 266 1.77 10.78 20.47
N LYS A 267 2.48 11.89 20.55
CA LYS A 267 2.37 12.84 21.66
C LYS A 267 1.00 13.50 21.80
N SER A 268 0.22 13.50 20.73
CA SER A 268 -1.11 14.08 20.69
C SER A 268 -2.22 13.10 21.05
N LEU A 269 -1.90 11.80 21.21
CA LEU A 269 -2.85 10.80 21.68
C LEU A 269 -3.23 11.07 23.15
N GLU A 270 -4.44 10.73 23.50
CA GLU A 270 -4.92 10.79 24.90
C GLU A 270 -4.16 9.81 25.80
N THR A 271 -3.67 8.71 25.25
CA THR A 271 -2.72 7.82 25.94
C THR A 271 -1.39 8.54 26.07
N LYS A 272 -1.18 9.22 27.20
CA LYS A 272 0.06 9.92 27.49
C LYS A 272 1.22 8.94 27.62
N GLY A 273 2.36 9.31 27.08
CA GLY A 273 3.59 8.54 27.14
C GLY A 273 4.67 9.15 26.28
N THR A 274 5.91 8.92 26.66
CA THR A 274 7.06 9.33 25.84
C THR A 274 7.31 8.29 24.76
N TYR A 275 6.72 8.51 23.58
CA TYR A 275 6.93 7.68 22.40
C TYR A 275 8.11 8.20 21.57
N LYS A 276 9.08 7.33 21.30
CA LYS A 276 10.25 7.64 20.45
C LYS A 276 10.41 6.61 19.33
N PRO A 277 9.46 6.53 18.38
CA PRO A 277 9.62 5.69 17.23
C PRO A 277 10.60 6.33 16.24
N ASN A 278 11.56 5.55 15.78
CA ASN A 278 12.51 5.90 14.75
C ASN A 278 12.50 4.84 13.68
N PHE A 279 12.17 5.25 12.46
CA PHE A 279 12.13 4.37 11.31
C PHE A 279 13.13 4.89 10.29
N PHE A 280 14.04 4.04 9.90
CA PHE A 280 15.07 4.33 8.92
C PHE A 280 15.09 3.22 7.88
N ASP A 281 15.10 3.57 6.60
CA ASP A 281 15.40 2.64 5.55
C ASP A 281 16.27 3.25 4.46
N THR A 282 17.01 2.39 3.78
CA THR A 282 17.72 2.72 2.56
C THR A 282 17.48 1.64 1.53
N GLN A 283 17.24 2.05 0.31
CA GLN A 283 16.96 1.17 -0.81
C GLN A 283 17.80 1.54 -2.01
N LEU A 284 18.19 0.51 -2.74
CA LEU A 284 19.03 0.60 -3.92
C LEU A 284 18.45 -0.27 -5.01
N PHE A 285 18.31 0.28 -6.21
CA PHE A 285 18.00 -0.50 -7.41
C PHE A 285 18.96 -0.13 -8.52
N LEU A 286 19.73 -1.12 -8.98
CA LEU A 286 20.72 -0.98 -10.04
C LEU A 286 20.30 -1.83 -11.22
N THR A 287 20.45 -1.29 -12.44
CA THR A 287 20.25 -2.05 -13.67
C THR A 287 21.50 -1.90 -14.54
N TRP A 288 22.04 -3.01 -14.97
CA TRP A 288 23.19 -3.07 -15.84
C TRP A 288 22.85 -3.80 -17.15
N ASN A 289 22.82 -3.08 -18.25
CA ASN A 289 22.65 -3.64 -19.59
C ASN A 289 24.00 -4.15 -20.10
N LEU A 290 24.25 -5.45 -19.90
CA LEU A 290 25.51 -6.11 -20.28
C LEU A 290 25.66 -6.20 -21.81
N SER A 291 24.53 -6.42 -22.50
CA SER A 291 24.40 -6.43 -23.93
C SER A 291 22.97 -6.14 -24.35
N SER A 292 22.68 -6.12 -25.68
CA SER A 292 21.30 -6.01 -26.17
C SER A 292 20.37 -7.16 -25.72
N LYS A 293 20.94 -8.30 -25.31
CA LYS A 293 20.19 -9.50 -24.89
C LYS A 293 20.26 -9.80 -23.40
N TRP A 294 21.25 -9.26 -22.67
CA TRP A 294 21.48 -9.57 -21.29
C TRP A 294 21.42 -8.32 -20.42
N SER A 295 20.66 -8.38 -19.37
CA SER A 295 20.66 -7.35 -18.31
C SER A 295 20.71 -7.97 -16.92
N LEU A 296 21.38 -7.29 -16.02
CA LEU A 296 21.52 -7.66 -14.62
C LEU A 296 20.89 -6.57 -13.76
N GLU A 297 20.04 -6.96 -12.83
CA GLU A 297 19.38 -6.04 -11.88
C GLU A 297 19.73 -6.45 -10.45
N LEU A 298 19.98 -5.48 -9.61
CA LEU A 298 20.21 -5.64 -8.17
C LEU A 298 19.24 -4.80 -7.38
N LEU A 299 18.47 -5.42 -6.53
CA LEU A 299 17.62 -4.77 -5.52
C LEU A 299 18.25 -4.97 -4.15
N GLY A 300 18.48 -3.90 -3.41
CA GLY A 300 18.96 -3.93 -2.04
C GLY A 300 18.06 -3.11 -1.12
N ASN A 301 17.84 -3.60 0.09
CA ASN A 301 17.15 -2.85 1.14
C ASN A 301 17.78 -3.16 2.49
N PHE A 302 17.93 -2.12 3.27
CA PHE A 302 18.16 -2.19 4.72
C PHE A 302 17.13 -1.33 5.42
N SER A 303 16.44 -1.87 6.42
CA SER A 303 15.53 -1.10 7.26
C SER A 303 15.74 -1.42 8.74
N ARG A 304 15.60 -0.39 9.56
CA ARG A 304 15.64 -0.49 11.01
C ARG A 304 14.52 0.33 11.61
N ASN A 305 13.63 -0.35 12.31
CA ASN A 305 12.55 0.25 13.05
C ASN A 305 12.83 0.09 14.53
N GLN A 306 12.92 1.18 15.25
CA GLN A 306 13.07 1.20 16.71
C GLN A 306 11.89 1.90 17.33
N TYR A 307 11.39 1.31 18.38
CA TYR A 307 10.28 1.85 19.14
C TYR A 307 10.66 1.83 20.62
N LYS A 308 10.63 2.99 21.23
CA LYS A 308 10.78 3.12 22.68
C LYS A 308 9.53 3.79 23.22
N TYR A 309 8.87 3.12 24.15
CA TYR A 309 7.72 3.63 24.85
C TYR A 309 7.99 3.67 26.34
N ILE A 310 7.76 4.82 26.94
CA ILE A 310 7.74 5.02 28.39
C ILE A 310 6.35 5.56 28.69
N PRO A 311 5.48 4.77 29.30
CA PRO A 311 4.12 5.23 29.63
C PRO A 311 4.17 6.36 30.65
N GLU A 312 3.20 7.26 30.55
CA GLU A 312 2.97 8.31 31.52
C GLU A 312 1.61 8.11 32.16
N ASP A 313 1.46 8.58 33.38
CA ASP A 313 0.20 8.53 34.10
C ASP A 313 -0.91 9.21 33.30
N ARG A 314 -2.09 8.61 33.34
CA ARG A 314 -3.22 9.10 32.56
C ARG A 314 -4.53 9.06 33.32
N GLU A 315 -5.43 9.97 32.93
CA GLU A 315 -6.83 9.94 33.31
C GLU A 315 -7.67 9.91 32.05
N THR A 316 -8.65 9.03 31.99
CA THR A 316 -9.58 8.90 30.87
C THR A 316 -11.00 8.91 31.40
N ASN A 317 -11.80 9.91 31.00
CA ASN A 317 -13.22 9.97 31.31
C ASN A 317 -14.01 9.31 30.18
N PHE A 318 -14.96 8.46 30.51
CA PHE A 318 -15.78 7.73 29.55
C PHE A 318 -17.14 7.38 30.13
N GLY A 319 -18.10 6.91 29.30
CA GLY A 319 -19.42 6.52 29.70
C GLY A 319 -20.51 7.42 29.10
N THR A 320 -21.62 7.50 29.80
CA THR A 320 -22.80 8.30 29.42
C THR A 320 -23.11 9.33 30.51
N LEU A 321 -23.97 10.30 30.21
CA LEU A 321 -24.42 11.29 31.22
C LEU A 321 -25.04 10.66 32.50
N GLN A 322 -25.56 9.43 32.38
CA GLN A 322 -26.18 8.71 33.52
C GLN A 322 -25.18 7.81 34.25
N SER A 323 -24.06 7.47 33.63
CA SER A 323 -23.02 6.61 34.18
C SER A 323 -21.66 7.05 33.61
N SER A 324 -21.09 8.06 34.24
CA SER A 324 -19.77 8.62 33.88
C SER A 324 -18.69 8.02 34.76
N HIS A 325 -17.60 7.61 34.15
CA HIS A 325 -16.49 6.95 34.81
C HIS A 325 -15.19 7.64 34.52
N ARG A 326 -14.27 7.57 35.48
CA ARG A 326 -12.86 7.97 35.31
C ARG A 326 -11.96 6.77 35.54
N LEU A 327 -11.12 6.50 34.61
CA LEU A 327 -9.99 5.60 34.77
C LEU A 327 -8.72 6.44 35.00
N THR A 328 -8.12 6.29 36.19
CA THR A 328 -6.80 6.82 36.46
C THR A 328 -5.80 5.67 36.42
N VAL A 329 -4.71 5.78 35.66
CA VAL A 329 -3.67 4.75 35.57
C VAL A 329 -2.31 5.42 35.86
N TYR A 330 -1.57 4.84 36.78
CA TYR A 330 -0.19 5.16 37.08
C TYR A 330 0.70 4.10 36.44
N PHE A 331 1.75 4.51 35.77
CA PHE A 331 2.64 3.62 35.06
C PHE A 331 4.09 3.73 35.55
N ASP A 332 4.81 2.62 35.49
CA ASP A 332 6.26 2.55 35.60
C ASP A 332 6.83 1.56 34.59
N GLY A 333 8.11 1.76 34.23
CA GLY A 333 8.81 0.87 33.30
C GLY A 333 8.93 1.42 31.89
N GLN A 334 9.28 0.53 30.98
CA GLN A 334 9.48 0.88 29.56
C GLN A 334 9.35 -0.33 28.64
N GLU A 335 9.05 -0.04 27.39
CA GLU A 335 9.10 -0.98 26.27
C GLU A 335 10.14 -0.51 25.24
N VAL A 336 10.95 -1.44 24.75
CA VAL A 336 11.96 -1.17 23.70
C VAL A 336 11.93 -2.29 22.68
N ASP A 337 11.52 -1.95 21.47
CA ASP A 337 11.44 -2.88 20.35
C ASP A 337 12.38 -2.47 19.23
N SER A 338 12.92 -3.44 18.55
CA SER A 338 13.80 -3.25 17.41
C SER A 338 13.55 -4.30 16.34
N TYR A 339 13.28 -3.85 15.13
CA TYR A 339 13.05 -4.68 13.95
C TYR A 339 14.06 -4.27 12.88
N GLU A 340 14.92 -5.21 12.50
CA GLU A 340 15.93 -5.02 11.46
C GLU A 340 15.65 -5.97 10.30
N ASN A 341 15.65 -5.44 9.08
CA ASN A 341 15.43 -6.21 7.86
C ASN A 341 16.51 -5.89 6.84
N TYR A 342 16.98 -6.94 6.18
CA TYR A 342 17.92 -6.87 5.06
C TYR A 342 17.33 -7.67 3.89
N LEU A 343 17.30 -7.09 2.73
CA LEU A 343 16.92 -7.76 1.49
C LEU A 343 18.00 -7.54 0.45
N GLY A 344 18.45 -8.61 -0.16
CA GLY A 344 19.29 -8.59 -1.36
C GLY A 344 18.64 -9.45 -2.43
N GLY A 345 18.49 -8.93 -3.64
CA GLY A 345 17.96 -9.67 -4.78
C GLY A 345 18.71 -9.36 -6.06
N LEU A 346 19.10 -10.39 -6.79
CA LEU A 346 19.79 -10.33 -8.06
C LEU A 346 18.91 -10.96 -9.14
N THR A 347 18.65 -10.23 -10.21
CA THR A 347 17.86 -10.71 -11.34
C THR A 347 18.70 -10.66 -12.62
N LEU A 348 18.96 -11.81 -13.22
CA LEU A 348 19.58 -11.91 -14.53
C LEU A 348 18.49 -12.13 -15.57
N LYS A 349 18.38 -11.24 -16.55
CA LYS A 349 17.41 -11.29 -17.65
C LYS A 349 18.11 -11.61 -18.95
N PHE A 350 17.52 -12.51 -19.72
CA PHE A 350 18.00 -12.91 -21.04
C PHE A 350 16.87 -12.81 -22.06
N HIS A 351 17.04 -11.97 -23.06
CA HIS A 351 16.12 -11.76 -24.16
C HIS A 351 16.77 -12.22 -25.47
N PRO A 352 16.72 -13.53 -25.81
CA PRO A 352 17.32 -14.03 -27.06
C PRO A 352 16.66 -13.43 -28.31
N SER A 353 15.38 -13.10 -28.23
CA SER A 353 14.59 -12.48 -29.27
C SER A 353 13.45 -11.67 -28.66
N ASP A 354 12.75 -10.85 -29.44
CA ASP A 354 11.58 -10.08 -29.01
C ASP A 354 10.40 -10.97 -28.57
N ARG A 355 10.44 -12.27 -28.91
CA ARG A 355 9.38 -13.23 -28.57
C ARG A 355 9.67 -14.05 -27.33
N ASN A 356 10.90 -14.08 -26.86
CA ASN A 356 11.28 -14.95 -25.73
C ASN A 356 12.07 -14.15 -24.72
N ALA A 357 11.67 -14.26 -23.47
CA ALA A 357 12.40 -13.70 -22.35
C ALA A 357 12.56 -14.76 -21.23
N TYR A 358 13.72 -14.79 -20.63
CA TYR A 358 14.02 -15.65 -19.49
C TYR A 358 14.61 -14.82 -18.38
N LYS A 359 14.29 -15.16 -17.13
CA LYS A 359 14.89 -14.52 -15.97
C LYS A 359 15.20 -15.52 -14.87
N VAL A 360 16.34 -15.29 -14.22
CA VAL A 360 16.75 -16.00 -13.00
C VAL A 360 16.82 -14.97 -11.88
N ILE A 361 16.08 -15.20 -10.80
CA ILE A 361 16.03 -14.33 -9.64
C ILE A 361 16.59 -15.09 -8.45
N VAL A 362 17.59 -14.54 -7.79
CA VAL A 362 18.14 -15.03 -6.52
C VAL A 362 17.89 -13.94 -5.49
N ALA A 363 17.16 -14.26 -4.44
CA ALA A 363 16.85 -13.30 -3.40
C ALA A 363 17.05 -13.92 -2.01
N SER A 364 17.51 -13.11 -1.07
CA SER A 364 17.62 -13.48 0.34
C SER A 364 17.12 -12.32 1.20
N TYR A 365 16.26 -12.67 2.15
CA TYR A 365 15.69 -11.79 3.16
C TYR A 365 16.11 -12.27 4.54
N PHE A 366 16.61 -11.36 5.36
CA PHE A 366 16.92 -11.58 6.75
C PHE A 366 16.15 -10.60 7.62
N ALA A 367 15.44 -11.11 8.63
CA ALA A 367 14.76 -10.32 9.63
C ALA A 367 15.28 -10.67 11.03
N ARG A 368 15.40 -9.66 11.88
CA ARG A 368 15.70 -9.79 13.30
C ARG A 368 14.73 -8.92 14.08
N GLU A 369 14.00 -9.53 14.99
CA GLU A 369 13.00 -8.87 15.81
C GLU A 369 13.35 -9.06 17.29
N LYS A 370 13.35 -7.98 18.03
CA LYS A 370 13.56 -7.97 19.49
C LYS A 370 12.49 -7.10 20.11
N GLU A 371 11.81 -7.66 21.09
CA GLU A 371 10.84 -6.95 21.92
C GLU A 371 11.19 -7.16 23.38
N THR A 372 11.37 -6.06 24.10
CA THR A 372 11.71 -6.11 25.51
C THR A 372 10.91 -5.08 26.26
N TYR A 373 10.13 -5.55 27.22
CA TYR A 373 9.40 -4.66 28.11
C TYR A 373 9.33 -5.18 29.52
N ASP A 374 9.26 -4.25 30.44
CA ASP A 374 8.85 -4.38 31.84
C ASP A 374 7.92 -3.20 32.08
N LEU A 375 6.63 -3.46 32.17
CA LEU A 375 5.60 -2.44 32.34
C LEU A 375 4.78 -2.78 33.57
N GLN A 376 4.79 -1.89 34.53
CA GLN A 376 3.90 -1.95 35.70
C GLN A 376 2.87 -0.84 35.58
N SER A 377 1.62 -1.17 35.87
CA SER A 377 0.55 -0.19 35.92
C SER A 377 -0.36 -0.44 37.12
N GLN A 378 -0.78 0.65 37.75
CA GLN A 378 -1.82 0.64 38.79
C GLN A 378 -3.00 1.48 38.30
N TYR A 379 -4.20 0.95 38.37
CA TYR A 379 -5.37 1.66 37.94
C TYR A 379 -6.41 1.84 39.03
N TRP A 380 -7.15 2.96 38.97
CA TRP A 380 -8.38 3.23 39.70
C TRP A 380 -9.50 3.49 38.70
N LEU A 381 -10.60 2.74 38.88
CA LEU A 381 -11.85 2.97 38.18
C LEU A 381 -12.80 3.63 39.15
N SER A 382 -13.26 4.84 38.82
CA SER A 382 -14.12 5.63 39.70
C SER A 382 -15.36 6.12 38.96
N ASP A 383 -16.46 6.30 39.74
CA ASP A 383 -17.62 7.05 39.27
C ASP A 383 -17.34 8.54 39.43
N ILE A 384 -17.77 9.34 38.49
CA ILE A 384 -17.65 10.80 38.52
C ILE A 384 -19.03 11.43 38.33
N GLU A 385 -19.22 12.57 38.95
CA GLU A 385 -20.45 13.36 38.80
C GLU A 385 -20.38 14.11 37.44
N ALA A 386 -21.39 13.90 36.57
CA ALA A 386 -21.49 14.61 35.32
C ALA A 386 -22.14 15.98 35.54
N ASP A 387 -21.37 17.01 35.82
CA ASP A 387 -21.83 18.39 35.85
C ASP A 387 -21.94 18.97 34.44
N LEU A 388 -23.18 19.21 33.99
CA LEU A 388 -23.48 19.81 32.70
C LEU A 388 -23.31 21.34 32.66
N GLY A 389 -22.92 21.97 33.78
CA GLY A 389 -22.96 23.42 33.94
C GLY A 389 -21.58 24.11 34.01
N SER A 390 -20.49 23.40 34.10
CA SER A 390 -19.16 24.01 34.19
C SER A 390 -18.48 24.06 32.80
N ASP A 391 -18.19 25.26 32.32
CA ASP A 391 -17.41 25.53 31.12
C ASP A 391 -15.90 25.15 31.25
N ASP A 392 -15.49 24.69 32.40
CA ASP A 392 -14.14 24.23 32.68
C ASP A 392 -14.11 22.70 32.82
N SER A 393 -13.30 22.08 31.98
CA SER A 393 -12.96 20.65 32.00
C SER A 393 -12.20 20.22 33.27
N GLN A 394 -12.30 20.98 34.33
CA GLN A 394 -11.63 20.73 35.60
C GLN A 394 -12.60 20.05 36.58
N ILE A 395 -12.28 18.78 36.83
CA ILE A 395 -12.58 18.06 38.06
C ILE A 395 -14.10 17.80 38.28
N ALA A 396 -14.63 16.86 37.51
CA ALA A 396 -15.76 16.09 37.98
C ALA A 396 -15.31 15.35 39.27
N ASP A 397 -15.96 15.61 40.40
CA ASP A 397 -15.60 14.98 41.66
C ASP A 397 -15.83 13.45 41.58
N VAL A 398 -14.88 12.69 42.11
CA VAL A 398 -15.02 11.26 42.26
C VAL A 398 -16.08 10.99 43.33
N THR A 399 -17.14 10.32 42.93
CA THR A 399 -18.25 9.97 43.84
C THR A 399 -18.07 8.60 44.49
N ASN A 400 -17.46 7.66 43.78
CA ASN A 400 -17.23 6.30 44.28
C ASN A 400 -16.06 5.64 43.52
N VAL A 401 -15.26 4.82 44.21
CA VAL A 401 -14.23 3.98 43.63
C VAL A 401 -14.83 2.61 43.37
N ARG A 402 -14.94 2.24 42.10
CA ARG A 402 -15.48 0.96 41.64
C ARG A 402 -14.49 -0.18 41.68
N GLY A 403 -13.20 0.14 41.52
CA GLY A 403 -12.20 -0.89 41.54
C GLY A 403 -10.78 -0.30 41.36
N TYR A 404 -9.80 -1.05 41.76
CA TYR A 404 -8.40 -0.77 41.58
C TYR A 404 -7.66 -2.08 41.28
N GLY A 405 -6.51 -1.99 40.65
CA GLY A 405 -5.68 -3.15 40.34
C GLY A 405 -4.30 -2.81 39.82
N THR A 406 -3.48 -3.82 39.75
CA THR A 406 -2.12 -3.73 39.26
C THR A 406 -1.89 -4.74 38.14
N PHE A 407 -1.18 -4.32 37.14
CA PHE A 407 -0.68 -5.18 36.06
C PHE A 407 0.85 -5.10 36.06
N LEU A 408 1.50 -6.24 35.87
CA LEU A 408 2.92 -6.32 35.59
C LEU A 408 3.13 -7.19 34.37
N GLU A 409 3.61 -6.61 33.30
CA GLU A 409 3.89 -7.27 32.03
C GLU A 409 5.38 -7.33 31.78
N HIS A 410 5.85 -8.51 31.36
CA HIS A 410 7.26 -8.75 31.08
C HIS A 410 7.42 -9.46 29.74
N ALA A 411 8.38 -9.04 28.92
CA ALA A 411 8.78 -9.77 27.72
C ALA A 411 10.28 -9.69 27.45
N ARG A 412 10.79 -10.79 26.90
CA ARG A 412 12.14 -10.92 26.37
C ARG A 412 12.07 -11.78 25.09
N ASN A 413 11.68 -11.15 24.00
CA ASN A 413 11.44 -11.82 22.75
C ASN A 413 12.56 -11.58 21.75
N ASN A 414 13.01 -12.62 21.07
CA ASN A 414 14.00 -12.56 20.01
C ASN A 414 13.63 -13.56 18.92
N LEU A 415 13.30 -13.05 17.75
CA LEU A 415 13.02 -13.86 16.57
C LEU A 415 13.98 -13.48 15.45
N SER A 416 14.55 -14.47 14.77
CA SER A 416 15.31 -14.27 13.55
C SER A 416 14.79 -15.17 12.43
N ALA A 417 14.69 -14.64 11.23
CA ALA A 417 14.24 -15.38 10.07
C ALA A 417 15.14 -15.10 8.86
N VAL A 418 15.52 -16.16 8.16
CA VAL A 418 16.20 -16.08 6.86
C VAL A 418 15.32 -16.75 5.83
N VAL A 419 14.96 -16.03 4.78
CA VAL A 419 14.21 -16.59 3.65
C VAL A 419 15.02 -16.38 2.38
N SER A 420 15.52 -17.46 1.79
CA SER A 420 16.32 -17.41 0.56
C SER A 420 15.60 -18.15 -0.56
N SER A 421 15.63 -17.62 -1.77
CA SER A 421 14.94 -18.22 -2.91
C SER A 421 15.74 -18.11 -4.21
N ILE A 422 15.53 -19.09 -5.08
CA ILE A 422 15.93 -19.08 -6.48
C ILE A 422 14.67 -19.29 -7.30
N ASP A 423 14.42 -18.41 -8.25
CA ASP A 423 13.25 -18.44 -9.11
C ASP A 423 13.71 -18.36 -10.58
N PHE A 424 13.24 -19.29 -11.39
CA PHE A 424 13.49 -19.34 -12.82
C PHE A 424 12.18 -19.17 -13.57
N GLN A 425 12.12 -18.17 -14.47
CA GLN A 425 10.90 -17.84 -15.18
C GLN A 425 11.18 -17.67 -16.68
N GLY A 426 10.18 -18.03 -17.49
CA GLY A 426 10.20 -17.86 -18.92
C GLY A 426 8.91 -17.24 -19.44
N GLU A 427 9.06 -16.45 -20.49
CA GLU A 427 7.96 -15.77 -21.18
C GLU A 427 8.12 -15.97 -22.69
N HIS A 428 7.03 -16.36 -23.35
CA HIS A 428 6.99 -16.69 -24.78
C HIS A 428 5.82 -15.98 -25.43
N HIS A 429 6.12 -15.08 -26.37
CA HIS A 429 5.12 -14.41 -27.19
C HIS A 429 4.89 -15.21 -28.49
N ILE A 430 3.74 -15.83 -28.58
CA ILE A 430 3.23 -16.53 -29.76
C ILE A 430 2.09 -15.67 -30.36
N PRO A 431 1.85 -15.67 -31.68
CA PRO A 431 0.75 -14.89 -32.22
C PRO A 431 -0.57 -15.15 -31.49
N ARG A 432 -1.16 -14.10 -30.90
CA ARG A 432 -2.37 -14.10 -30.06
C ARG A 432 -2.26 -14.88 -28.75
N ASN A 433 -1.10 -15.30 -28.37
CA ASN A 433 -0.91 -16.02 -27.12
C ASN A 433 0.37 -15.59 -26.43
N LYS A 434 0.31 -15.37 -25.14
CA LYS A 434 1.45 -15.15 -24.27
C LYS A 434 1.49 -16.30 -23.26
N LEU A 435 2.56 -17.06 -23.28
CA LEU A 435 2.80 -18.14 -22.33
C LEU A 435 3.86 -17.69 -21.31
N GLU A 436 3.53 -17.79 -20.04
CA GLU A 436 4.46 -17.53 -18.92
C GLU A 436 4.54 -18.76 -18.02
N TRP A 437 5.72 -19.06 -17.54
CA TRP A 437 5.94 -20.17 -16.62
C TRP A 437 7.08 -19.86 -15.66
N GLY A 438 7.11 -20.53 -14.51
CA GLY A 438 8.19 -20.37 -13.56
C GLY A 438 8.25 -21.49 -12.54
N VAL A 439 9.44 -21.65 -11.96
CA VAL A 439 9.74 -22.59 -10.87
C VAL A 439 10.57 -21.85 -9.83
N LYS A 440 10.11 -21.86 -8.58
CA LYS A 440 10.76 -21.22 -7.43
C LYS A 440 11.04 -22.25 -6.35
N LEU A 441 12.29 -22.30 -5.90
CA LEU A 441 12.70 -23.00 -4.69
C LEU A 441 13.01 -21.97 -3.60
N GLN A 442 12.42 -22.13 -2.43
CA GLN A 442 12.58 -21.25 -1.28
C GLN A 442 12.99 -22.08 -0.06
N ASN A 443 13.98 -21.58 0.67
CA ASN A 443 14.39 -22.09 1.98
C ASN A 443 14.02 -21.09 3.06
N GLU A 444 13.50 -21.58 4.18
CA GLU A 444 13.12 -20.76 5.35
C GLU A 444 13.83 -21.34 6.59
N LEU A 445 14.57 -20.47 7.25
CA LEU A 445 15.21 -20.75 8.55
C LEU A 445 14.64 -19.76 9.56
N ILE A 446 13.95 -20.26 10.56
CA ILE A 446 13.35 -19.41 11.60
C ILE A 446 13.84 -19.92 12.96
N ASN A 447 14.34 -19.00 13.75
CA ASN A 447 14.75 -19.23 15.13
C ASN A 447 13.98 -18.27 16.02
N ASP A 448 13.22 -18.82 16.95
CA ASP A 448 12.30 -18.11 17.83
C ASP A 448 12.63 -18.41 19.28
N HIS A 449 12.78 -17.38 20.08
CA HIS A 449 12.97 -17.45 21.51
C HIS A 449 12.10 -16.38 22.15
N ILE A 450 10.94 -16.78 22.66
CA ILE A 450 9.94 -15.90 23.25
C ILE A 450 9.71 -16.28 24.69
N ARG A 451 9.71 -15.26 25.54
CA ARG A 451 9.35 -15.37 26.96
C ARG A 451 8.52 -14.15 27.35
N GLU A 452 7.26 -14.39 27.58
CA GLU A 452 6.32 -13.38 28.04
C GLU A 452 5.58 -13.89 29.26
N TRP A 453 5.31 -13.02 30.23
CA TRP A 453 4.44 -13.33 31.32
C TRP A 453 3.76 -12.07 31.82
N GLU A 454 2.61 -12.29 32.46
CA GLU A 454 1.76 -11.26 33.01
C GLU A 454 1.29 -11.66 34.39
N LEU A 455 1.35 -10.70 35.32
CA LEU A 455 0.70 -10.79 36.64
C LEU A 455 -0.39 -9.74 36.67
N LYS A 456 -1.58 -10.15 37.11
CA LYS A 456 -2.71 -9.25 37.32
C LYS A 456 -3.21 -9.39 38.75
N ASP A 457 -3.37 -8.25 39.40
CA ASP A 457 -4.07 -8.11 40.65
C ASP A 457 -5.18 -7.08 40.44
N SER A 458 -6.42 -7.48 40.47
CA SER A 458 -7.56 -6.60 40.22
C SER A 458 -8.56 -6.65 41.34
N SER A 459 -9.19 -5.49 41.60
CA SER A 459 -10.24 -5.31 42.61
C SER A 459 -9.79 -5.62 44.02
N GLY A 460 -8.49 -5.50 44.32
CA GLY A 460 -7.94 -5.81 45.67
C GLY A 460 -7.81 -7.30 45.95
N PHE A 461 -7.99 -8.13 44.99
CA PHE A 461 -7.78 -9.59 45.07
C PHE A 461 -6.58 -9.98 44.27
N THR A 462 -5.56 -10.49 44.94
CA THR A 462 -4.38 -11.05 44.25
C THR A 462 -4.82 -12.31 43.50
N LEU A 463 -4.79 -12.26 42.23
CA LEU A 463 -4.91 -13.48 41.43
C LEU A 463 -3.60 -14.26 41.62
N PRO A 464 -3.64 -15.31 42.26
CA PRO A 464 -4.21 -16.62 41.97
C PRO A 464 -5.07 -17.21 43.12
N CYS A 465 -5.73 -16.35 43.85
CA CYS A 465 -6.46 -16.77 45.06
C CYS A 465 -7.88 -17.27 44.77
N LEU A 466 -8.19 -17.56 43.51
CA LEU A 466 -9.43 -18.26 43.20
C LEU A 466 -9.37 -19.70 43.77
N PRO A 467 -10.34 -20.09 44.59
CA PRO A 467 -10.39 -21.47 45.10
C PRO A 467 -10.46 -22.41 43.89
N THR A 468 -9.62 -23.45 43.89
CA THR A 468 -9.63 -24.49 42.86
C THR A 468 -10.93 -25.29 42.91
N VAL A 469 -11.71 -25.15 43.98
CA VAL A 469 -13.02 -25.77 44.15
C VAL A 469 -14.06 -24.69 44.48
N PRO A 470 -15.14 -24.56 43.68
CA PRO A 470 -16.20 -23.60 43.95
C PRO A 470 -16.82 -23.79 45.38
N GLY A 471 -16.87 -22.69 46.11
CA GLY A 471 -17.43 -22.68 47.48
C GLY A 471 -16.43 -22.95 48.62
N GLN A 472 -15.14 -23.12 48.30
CA GLN A 472 -14.09 -23.21 49.31
C GLN A 472 -13.64 -21.77 49.70
N GLU A 473 -13.79 -21.41 50.96
CA GLU A 473 -13.22 -20.15 51.48
C GLU A 473 -11.69 -20.26 51.45
N VAL A 474 -11.05 -19.30 50.84
CA VAL A 474 -9.58 -19.24 50.76
C VAL A 474 -9.14 -18.20 51.78
N ALA A 475 -8.34 -18.60 52.75
CA ALA A 475 -7.76 -17.66 53.73
C ALA A 475 -6.82 -16.67 53.01
N LEU A 476 -7.12 -15.38 53.07
CA LEU A 476 -6.36 -14.32 52.40
C LEU A 476 -4.93 -14.16 52.94
N ASP A 477 -4.61 -14.72 54.09
CA ASP A 477 -3.34 -14.52 54.80
C ASP A 477 -2.42 -15.73 54.81
N ASP A 478 -2.60 -16.69 53.89
CA ASP A 478 -1.75 -17.87 53.81
C ASP A 478 -0.42 -17.54 53.12
N PRO A 479 0.71 -17.47 53.84
CA PRO A 479 2.01 -17.13 53.31
C PRO A 479 2.63 -18.20 52.38
N SER A 480 2.01 -19.39 52.30
CA SER A 480 2.45 -20.49 51.44
C SER A 480 1.92 -20.34 50.00
N ARG A 481 1.15 -19.32 49.70
CA ARG A 481 0.59 -19.12 48.39
C ARG A 481 1.62 -18.70 47.38
N GLU A 482 1.77 -19.49 46.37
CA GLU A 482 2.54 -19.11 45.18
C GLU A 482 1.77 -18.11 44.32
N LEU A 483 2.42 -17.01 43.89
CA LEU A 483 1.88 -16.13 42.90
C LEU A 483 1.97 -16.83 41.53
N ASN A 484 0.82 -17.09 40.91
CA ASN A 484 0.76 -17.66 39.57
C ASN A 484 0.66 -16.55 38.53
N PHE A 485 1.25 -16.76 37.36
CA PHE A 485 1.08 -15.88 36.25
C PHE A 485 -0.35 -15.94 35.71
N THR A 486 -0.93 -14.79 35.40
CA THR A 486 -2.24 -14.70 34.72
C THR A 486 -2.11 -14.97 33.22
N GLY A 487 -0.94 -14.65 32.67
CA GLY A 487 -0.53 -15.01 31.32
C GLY A 487 0.91 -15.50 31.35
N PHE A 488 1.18 -16.59 30.69
CA PHE A 488 2.52 -17.11 30.52
C PHE A 488 2.65 -17.67 29.10
N PHE A 489 3.65 -17.19 28.36
CA PHE A 489 3.91 -17.65 27.02
C PHE A 489 5.41 -17.85 26.81
N THR A 490 5.82 -19.04 26.42
CA THR A 490 7.21 -19.37 26.09
C THR A 490 7.26 -20.13 24.79
N SER A 491 8.24 -19.81 23.97
CA SER A 491 8.50 -20.49 22.71
C SER A 491 10.01 -20.56 22.50
N ASP A 492 10.50 -21.73 22.13
CA ASP A 492 11.92 -21.95 21.78
C ASP A 492 11.96 -22.92 20.60
N ASN A 493 11.75 -22.35 19.39
CA ASN A 493 11.54 -23.12 18.20
C ASN A 493 12.60 -22.84 17.14
N PHE A 494 13.03 -23.89 16.46
CA PHE A 494 13.87 -23.78 15.27
C PHE A 494 13.20 -24.52 14.09
N ILE A 495 12.99 -23.78 12.99
CA ILE A 495 12.40 -24.33 11.77
C ILE A 495 13.42 -24.22 10.64
N SER A 496 13.62 -25.32 9.91
CA SER A 496 14.35 -25.35 8.63
C SER A 496 13.48 -26.08 7.62
N THR A 497 13.01 -25.36 6.60
CA THR A 497 12.04 -25.93 5.66
C THR A 497 12.25 -25.41 4.24
N TYR A 498 11.72 -26.16 3.27
CA TYR A 498 11.74 -25.81 1.86
C TYR A 498 10.33 -25.70 1.30
N ARG A 499 10.16 -24.75 0.38
CA ARG A 499 8.95 -24.62 -0.45
C ARG A 499 9.32 -24.69 -1.91
N LEU A 500 8.67 -25.57 -2.64
CA LEU A 500 8.79 -25.66 -4.11
C LEU A 500 7.49 -25.15 -4.71
N THR A 501 7.60 -24.17 -5.58
CA THR A 501 6.45 -23.58 -6.26
C THR A 501 6.67 -23.59 -7.76
N SER A 502 5.66 -23.93 -8.53
CA SER A 502 5.70 -23.81 -9.99
C SER A 502 4.40 -23.22 -10.51
N PHE A 503 4.46 -22.52 -11.63
CA PHE A 503 3.27 -22.03 -12.32
C PHE A 503 3.44 -22.10 -13.84
N VAL A 504 2.32 -22.22 -14.52
CA VAL A 504 2.18 -22.03 -15.96
C VAL A 504 0.90 -21.25 -16.19
N GLN A 505 0.98 -20.23 -17.03
CA GLN A 505 -0.19 -19.44 -17.41
C GLN A 505 -0.10 -19.00 -18.86
N THR A 506 -1.26 -18.81 -19.45
CA THR A 506 -1.41 -18.35 -20.82
C THR A 506 -2.40 -17.21 -20.89
N SER A 507 -2.09 -16.19 -21.68
CA SER A 507 -3.01 -15.14 -22.07
C SER A 507 -3.32 -15.30 -23.53
N TRP A 508 -4.53 -15.74 -23.85
CA TRP A 508 -4.96 -16.10 -25.20
C TRP A 508 -6.06 -15.17 -25.70
N THR A 509 -5.79 -14.48 -26.79
CA THR A 509 -6.79 -13.72 -27.57
C THR A 509 -7.56 -14.69 -28.46
N ILE A 510 -8.82 -14.98 -28.07
CA ILE A 510 -9.63 -16.06 -28.67
C ILE A 510 -10.05 -15.71 -30.08
N ASP A 511 -10.51 -14.49 -30.32
CA ASP A 511 -11.11 -14.05 -31.56
C ASP A 511 -10.22 -13.10 -32.36
N LYS A 512 -10.54 -12.94 -33.66
CA LYS A 512 -9.79 -12.05 -34.58
C LYS A 512 -10.02 -10.56 -34.31
N ARG A 513 -11.10 -10.22 -33.62
CA ARG A 513 -11.44 -8.84 -33.27
C ARG A 513 -10.84 -8.40 -31.95
N GLU A 514 -10.15 -9.33 -31.26
CA GLU A 514 -9.52 -9.09 -29.97
C GLU A 514 -10.50 -8.64 -28.87
N GLU A 515 -11.78 -9.02 -29.02
CA GLU A 515 -12.81 -8.71 -28.03
C GLU A 515 -12.72 -9.64 -26.81
N TRP A 516 -12.26 -10.87 -27.01
CA TRP A 516 -12.19 -11.90 -25.98
C TRP A 516 -10.77 -12.29 -25.65
N VAL A 517 -10.37 -12.11 -24.40
CA VAL A 517 -9.08 -12.55 -23.89
C VAL A 517 -9.30 -13.50 -22.70
N LEU A 518 -8.68 -14.65 -22.76
CA LEU A 518 -8.67 -15.65 -21.70
C LEU A 518 -7.27 -15.72 -21.06
N ASN A 519 -7.17 -15.38 -19.80
CA ASN A 519 -6.00 -15.69 -18.98
C ASN A 519 -6.30 -16.93 -18.15
N GLY A 520 -5.62 -18.03 -18.47
CA GLY A 520 -5.74 -19.29 -17.75
C GLY A 520 -4.41 -19.71 -17.15
N GLY A 521 -4.39 -20.20 -15.94
CA GLY A 521 -3.16 -20.64 -15.32
C GLY A 521 -3.35 -21.67 -14.22
N LEU A 522 -2.28 -22.40 -13.97
CA LEU A 522 -2.19 -23.40 -12.93
C LEU A 522 -0.94 -23.12 -12.10
N ARG A 523 -1.08 -23.15 -10.78
CA ARG A 523 0.02 -23.04 -9.83
C ARG A 523 0.04 -24.28 -8.94
N ALA A 524 1.22 -24.84 -8.73
CA ALA A 524 1.46 -25.91 -7.79
C ALA A 524 2.42 -25.44 -6.69
N HIS A 525 2.17 -25.85 -5.48
CA HIS A 525 2.98 -25.52 -4.31
C HIS A 525 3.18 -26.80 -3.46
N PHE A 526 4.40 -27.06 -3.02
CA PHE A 526 4.74 -28.12 -2.11
C PHE A 526 5.58 -27.60 -0.95
N TRP A 527 5.19 -27.89 0.28
CA TRP A 527 5.88 -27.47 1.49
C TRP A 527 6.40 -28.69 2.27
N THR A 528 7.71 -28.71 2.53
CA THR A 528 8.35 -29.89 3.16
C THR A 528 8.06 -30.01 4.66
N PHE A 529 7.69 -28.91 5.33
CA PHE A 529 7.41 -28.89 6.77
C PHE A 529 6.28 -29.87 7.16
N ASN A 530 5.18 -29.79 6.47
CA ASN A 530 3.98 -30.58 6.72
C ASN A 530 3.60 -31.50 5.54
N LYS A 531 4.46 -31.58 4.49
CA LYS A 531 4.22 -32.31 3.23
C LYS A 531 2.94 -31.88 2.50
N ASP A 532 2.54 -30.61 2.69
CA ASP A 532 1.33 -30.06 2.09
C ASP A 532 1.55 -29.79 0.59
N PHE A 533 0.67 -30.33 -0.23
CA PHE A 533 0.65 -30.13 -1.68
C PHE A 533 -0.64 -29.46 -2.12
N ASN A 534 -0.52 -28.33 -2.79
CA ASN A 534 -1.65 -27.52 -3.21
C ASN A 534 -1.62 -27.22 -4.71
N LEU A 535 -2.78 -27.31 -5.35
CA LEU A 535 -2.96 -27.02 -6.75
C LEU A 535 -4.00 -25.88 -6.93
N SER A 536 -3.59 -24.80 -7.60
CA SER A 536 -4.36 -23.55 -7.73
C SER A 536 -4.68 -23.26 -9.21
N PRO A 537 -5.77 -23.81 -9.77
CA PRO A 537 -6.25 -23.39 -11.07
C PRO A 537 -6.89 -21.99 -10.97
N ARG A 538 -6.64 -21.14 -11.96
CA ARG A 538 -7.18 -19.78 -12.04
C ARG A 538 -7.49 -19.41 -13.45
N PHE A 539 -8.56 -18.64 -13.67
CA PHE A 539 -8.85 -18.09 -14.95
C PHE A 539 -9.52 -16.72 -14.87
N ILE A 540 -9.28 -15.89 -15.88
CA ILE A 540 -9.85 -14.58 -16.05
C ILE A 540 -10.29 -14.49 -17.50
N LEU A 541 -11.59 -14.31 -17.71
CA LEU A 541 -12.18 -14.07 -19.01
C LEU A 541 -12.53 -12.61 -19.16
N THR A 542 -11.91 -11.92 -20.10
CA THR A 542 -12.16 -10.51 -20.39
C THR A 542 -12.89 -10.38 -21.71
N TYR A 543 -13.95 -9.59 -21.72
CA TYR A 543 -14.73 -9.23 -22.91
C TYR A 543 -14.75 -7.72 -23.09
N THR A 544 -14.19 -7.23 -24.20
CA THR A 544 -14.10 -5.82 -24.58
C THR A 544 -14.83 -5.59 -25.90
N PRO A 545 -16.16 -5.36 -25.90
CA PRO A 545 -16.92 -5.16 -27.12
C PRO A 545 -16.56 -3.85 -27.82
N HIS A 546 -16.57 -3.87 -29.15
CA HIS A 546 -16.37 -2.67 -29.98
C HIS A 546 -17.62 -1.79 -30.05
N TRP A 547 -18.13 -1.39 -28.89
CA TRP A 547 -19.29 -0.49 -28.79
C TRP A 547 -18.86 0.98 -28.90
N LYS A 548 -19.84 1.87 -29.08
CA LYS A 548 -19.60 3.33 -29.12
C LYS A 548 -18.87 3.84 -27.86
N HIS A 549 -19.17 3.24 -26.74
CA HIS A 549 -18.53 3.51 -25.45
C HIS A 549 -17.67 2.34 -25.04
N VAL A 550 -16.56 2.61 -24.37
CA VAL A 550 -15.64 1.56 -23.95
C VAL A 550 -16.18 0.88 -22.69
N TRP A 551 -16.56 -0.38 -22.87
CA TRP A 551 -16.94 -1.28 -21.80
C TRP A 551 -15.94 -2.42 -21.72
N VAL A 552 -15.59 -2.83 -20.52
CA VAL A 552 -14.78 -4.02 -20.26
C VAL A 552 -15.48 -4.86 -19.22
N PHE A 553 -15.81 -6.09 -19.54
CA PHE A 553 -16.38 -7.06 -18.62
C PHE A 553 -15.34 -8.11 -18.30
N ARG A 554 -15.22 -8.50 -17.03
CA ARG A 554 -14.31 -9.56 -16.62
C ARG A 554 -15.03 -10.51 -15.69
N PHE A 555 -14.87 -11.79 -15.96
CA PHE A 555 -15.21 -12.87 -15.03
C PHE A 555 -13.92 -13.53 -14.56
N LYS A 556 -13.72 -13.56 -13.25
CA LYS A 556 -12.53 -14.10 -12.60
C LYS A 556 -12.96 -15.26 -11.72
N ALA A 557 -12.29 -16.40 -11.80
CA ALA A 557 -12.48 -17.48 -10.84
C ALA A 557 -11.19 -18.23 -10.59
N GLY A 558 -11.01 -18.74 -9.37
CA GLY A 558 -9.81 -19.49 -9.06
C GLY A 558 -9.75 -19.97 -7.62
N SER A 559 -8.80 -20.86 -7.44
CA SER A 559 -8.42 -21.44 -6.15
C SER A 559 -7.14 -20.78 -5.68
N TYR A 560 -7.10 -20.36 -4.42
CA TYR A 560 -5.97 -19.64 -3.81
C TYR A 560 -5.61 -20.29 -2.49
N TYR A 561 -4.35 -20.65 -2.33
CA TYR A 561 -3.83 -21.23 -1.09
C TYR A 561 -2.84 -20.27 -0.45
N GLN A 562 -2.88 -20.22 0.88
CA GLN A 562 -1.92 -19.52 1.70
C GLN A 562 -1.34 -20.49 2.73
N PRO A 563 -0.07 -20.90 2.56
CA PRO A 563 0.64 -21.62 3.60
C PRO A 563 0.72 -20.77 4.87
N ALA A 564 0.55 -21.40 6.02
CA ALA A 564 0.67 -20.70 7.29
C ALA A 564 2.04 -20.03 7.43
N PHE A 565 2.08 -18.82 7.91
CA PHE A 565 3.32 -18.17 8.33
C PHE A 565 3.61 -18.51 9.81
N TYR A 566 4.82 -18.20 10.28
CA TYR A 566 5.31 -18.71 11.56
C TYR A 566 4.35 -18.46 12.74
N ARG A 567 3.77 -17.26 12.89
CA ARG A 567 2.84 -16.95 13.98
C ARG A 567 1.54 -17.74 13.92
N GLU A 568 1.06 -18.06 12.72
CA GLU A 568 -0.13 -18.88 12.52
C GLU A 568 0.08 -20.35 12.88
N MET A 569 1.34 -20.83 12.83
CA MET A 569 1.69 -22.22 13.21
C MET A 569 1.84 -22.40 14.71
N ARG A 570 2.00 -21.33 15.46
CA ARG A 570 2.28 -21.32 16.88
C ARG A 570 1.00 -21.30 17.68
N ARG A 571 0.82 -22.29 18.53
CA ARG A 571 -0.31 -22.39 19.46
C ARG A 571 -0.14 -21.40 20.63
N PRO A 572 -1.23 -21.13 21.37
CA PRO A 572 -1.16 -20.29 22.57
C PRO A 572 -0.23 -20.79 23.69
N ASP A 573 0.13 -22.06 23.70
CA ASP A 573 1.09 -22.66 24.62
C ASP A 573 2.54 -22.54 24.15
N GLY A 574 2.80 -21.92 22.97
CA GLY A 574 4.13 -21.76 22.37
C GLY A 574 4.59 -22.93 21.50
N SER A 575 3.89 -24.06 21.50
CA SER A 575 4.22 -25.21 20.66
C SER A 575 3.88 -24.94 19.18
N LEU A 576 4.57 -25.62 18.28
CA LEU A 576 4.28 -25.56 16.84
C LEU A 576 3.33 -26.67 16.42
N ASN A 577 2.36 -26.31 15.59
CA ASN A 577 1.51 -27.28 14.91
C ASN A 577 2.18 -27.76 13.62
N GLU A 578 2.79 -28.94 13.66
CA GLU A 578 3.45 -29.52 12.49
C GLU A 578 2.46 -30.06 11.44
N ASN A 579 1.19 -30.21 11.78
CA ASN A 579 0.15 -30.74 10.91
C ASN A 579 -0.73 -29.64 10.29
N ILE A 580 -0.36 -28.37 10.50
CA ILE A 580 -1.15 -27.25 10.01
C ILE A 580 -1.22 -27.26 8.48
N LYS A 581 -2.41 -27.07 7.92
CA LYS A 581 -2.63 -27.05 6.47
C LYS A 581 -2.65 -25.63 5.94
N SER A 582 -2.36 -25.49 4.65
CA SER A 582 -2.56 -24.21 3.97
C SER A 582 -4.01 -23.79 4.02
N GLN A 583 -4.26 -22.52 4.37
CA GLN A 583 -5.57 -21.91 4.25
C GLN A 583 -5.98 -21.84 2.78
N HIS A 584 -7.26 -21.98 2.49
CA HIS A 584 -7.76 -22.06 1.12
C HIS A 584 -8.93 -21.12 0.89
N SER A 585 -8.94 -20.48 -0.27
CA SER A 585 -9.99 -19.59 -0.73
C SER A 585 -10.39 -19.92 -2.16
N LEU A 586 -11.64 -20.33 -2.36
CA LEU A 586 -12.26 -20.44 -3.68
C LEU A 586 -12.95 -19.12 -3.99
N GLN A 587 -12.54 -18.44 -5.05
CA GLN A 587 -13.00 -17.09 -5.37
C GLN A 587 -13.67 -17.02 -6.72
N ALA A 588 -14.75 -16.23 -6.80
CA ALA A 588 -15.37 -15.82 -8.04
C ALA A 588 -15.67 -14.31 -7.99
N ALA A 589 -15.43 -13.60 -9.08
CA ALA A 589 -15.75 -12.18 -9.20
C ALA A 589 -16.20 -11.82 -10.61
N LEU A 590 -17.14 -10.89 -10.68
CA LEU A 590 -17.64 -10.28 -11.92
C LEU A 590 -17.37 -8.79 -11.84
N SER A 591 -16.58 -8.27 -12.77
CA SER A 591 -16.24 -6.84 -12.79
C SER A 591 -16.55 -6.21 -14.14
N THR A 592 -16.83 -4.91 -14.12
CA THR A 592 -17.01 -4.11 -15.31
C THR A 592 -16.39 -2.73 -15.14
N ASP A 593 -15.73 -2.27 -16.20
CA ASP A 593 -15.26 -0.89 -16.32
C ASP A 593 -16.01 -0.22 -17.46
N TYR A 594 -16.44 1.01 -17.22
CA TYR A 594 -17.10 1.86 -18.17
C TYR A 594 -16.40 3.20 -18.29
N ASP A 595 -15.76 3.45 -19.45
CA ASP A 595 -15.12 4.72 -19.76
C ASP A 595 -16.09 5.65 -20.47
N PHE A 596 -16.30 6.84 -19.94
CA PHE A 596 -17.24 7.83 -20.48
C PHE A 596 -16.73 9.26 -20.31
N LYS A 597 -17.40 10.18 -20.99
CA LYS A 597 -17.13 11.60 -20.82
C LYS A 597 -18.29 12.28 -20.07
N MET A 598 -17.97 13.01 -19.01
CA MET A 598 -18.87 13.87 -18.27
C MET A 598 -18.25 15.26 -18.21
N TRP A 599 -19.02 16.33 -18.52
CA TRP A 599 -18.49 17.70 -18.65
C TRP A 599 -17.32 17.82 -19.64
N ASN A 600 -17.34 17.02 -20.71
CA ASN A 600 -16.27 16.90 -21.70
C ASN A 600 -14.91 16.47 -21.13
N ARG A 601 -14.89 15.73 -20.03
CA ARG A 601 -13.71 15.21 -19.31
C ARG A 601 -13.80 13.69 -19.19
N PRO A 602 -12.65 12.99 -19.11
CA PRO A 602 -12.65 11.53 -19.00
C PRO A 602 -13.05 11.09 -17.57
N PHE A 603 -13.94 10.11 -17.51
CA PHE A 603 -14.34 9.41 -16.30
C PHE A 603 -14.34 7.91 -16.52
N ARG A 604 -14.06 7.17 -15.47
CA ARG A 604 -14.17 5.72 -15.41
C ARG A 604 -15.02 5.30 -14.22
N LEU A 605 -16.04 4.50 -14.48
CA LEU A 605 -16.81 3.81 -13.47
C LEU A 605 -16.38 2.34 -13.45
N SER A 606 -15.83 1.88 -12.32
CA SER A 606 -15.46 0.48 -12.09
C SER A 606 -16.38 -0.11 -11.05
N MET A 607 -16.93 -1.29 -11.33
CA MET A 607 -17.80 -2.04 -10.42
C MET A 607 -17.33 -3.49 -10.38
N GLU A 608 -17.34 -4.10 -9.19
CA GLU A 608 -17.00 -5.51 -9.03
C GLU A 608 -17.85 -6.15 -7.92
N ALA A 609 -18.51 -7.25 -8.24
CA ALA A 609 -19.16 -8.12 -7.27
C ALA A 609 -18.29 -9.37 -7.06
N TYR A 610 -18.13 -9.82 -5.83
CA TYR A 610 -17.27 -10.96 -5.52
C TYR A 610 -17.85 -11.86 -4.44
N TYR A 611 -17.43 -13.13 -4.49
CA TYR A 611 -17.67 -14.13 -3.47
C TYR A 611 -16.40 -14.95 -3.24
N LYS A 612 -16.05 -15.17 -1.97
CA LYS A 612 -14.95 -16.02 -1.53
C LYS A 612 -15.51 -17.06 -0.56
N TYR A 613 -15.27 -18.33 -0.82
CA TYR A 613 -15.49 -19.42 0.13
C TYR A 613 -14.17 -19.83 0.73
N LEU A 614 -14.09 -19.87 2.05
CA LEU A 614 -12.85 -20.01 2.81
C LEU A 614 -12.90 -21.33 3.60
N THR A 615 -11.84 -22.11 3.51
CA THR A 615 -11.68 -23.39 4.25
C THR A 615 -10.31 -23.49 4.86
N HIS A 616 -10.16 -24.35 5.86
CA HIS A 616 -8.93 -24.54 6.63
C HIS A 616 -8.40 -23.20 7.19
N LEU A 617 -9.30 -22.31 7.58
CA LEU A 617 -8.90 -21.04 8.19
C LEU A 617 -8.26 -21.33 9.55
N ILE A 618 -7.26 -20.52 9.89
CA ILE A 618 -6.68 -20.42 11.21
C ILE A 618 -7.37 -19.24 11.88
N SER A 619 -8.20 -19.53 12.89
CA SER A 619 -8.92 -18.49 13.58
C SER A 619 -8.00 -17.60 14.40
N TYR A 620 -8.40 -16.38 14.63
CA TYR A 620 -7.69 -15.44 15.50
C TYR A 620 -8.66 -14.53 16.23
N ARG A 621 -8.22 -14.03 17.35
CA ARG A 621 -8.90 -12.97 18.10
C ARG A 621 -8.02 -11.73 18.16
N VAL A 622 -8.66 -10.60 18.34
CA VAL A 622 -7.98 -9.32 18.54
C VAL A 622 -8.17 -8.92 20.00
N ASP A 623 -7.07 -8.82 20.73
CA ASP A 623 -7.04 -8.33 22.08
C ASP A 623 -6.31 -6.99 22.12
N ASN A 624 -7.04 -5.94 22.43
CA ASN A 624 -6.61 -4.54 22.27
C ASN A 624 -6.14 -4.30 20.82
N VAL A 625 -4.84 -4.43 20.55
CA VAL A 625 -4.23 -4.30 19.19
C VAL A 625 -3.47 -5.55 18.77
N GLN A 626 -3.36 -6.55 19.63
CA GLN A 626 -2.65 -7.79 19.36
C GLN A 626 -3.55 -8.79 18.61
N ILE A 627 -2.96 -9.51 17.65
CA ILE A 627 -3.60 -10.63 16.97
C ILE A 627 -3.06 -11.92 17.60
N ILE A 628 -3.96 -12.69 18.17
CA ILE A 628 -3.67 -13.99 18.80
C ILE A 628 -4.28 -15.08 17.92
N TYR A 629 -3.44 -15.88 17.27
CA TYR A 629 -3.86 -17.00 16.42
C TYR A 629 -4.12 -18.24 17.25
N SER A 630 -5.05 -19.08 16.78
CA SER A 630 -5.36 -20.38 17.42
C SER A 630 -4.23 -21.41 17.22
N GLY A 631 -3.46 -21.31 16.14
CA GLY A 631 -2.47 -22.30 15.73
C GLY A 631 -3.08 -23.56 15.12
N GLU A 632 -4.37 -23.56 14.82
CA GLU A 632 -5.13 -24.68 14.27
C GLU A 632 -5.96 -24.29 13.06
N ASN A 633 -6.21 -25.24 12.15
CA ASN A 633 -7.17 -25.06 11.07
C ASN A 633 -8.60 -25.32 11.58
N ASP A 634 -9.09 -24.45 12.41
CA ASP A 634 -10.28 -24.60 13.24
C ASP A 634 -11.52 -23.87 12.71
N ALA A 635 -11.43 -23.25 11.52
CA ALA A 635 -12.54 -22.47 11.00
C ALA A 635 -12.74 -22.64 9.49
N ARG A 636 -13.97 -22.35 9.06
CA ARG A 636 -14.37 -22.12 7.67
C ARG A 636 -15.13 -20.80 7.57
N GLY A 637 -15.20 -20.20 6.38
CA GLY A 637 -15.82 -18.89 6.28
C GLY A 637 -16.23 -18.49 4.87
N TYR A 638 -16.70 -17.25 4.76
CA TYR A 638 -16.95 -16.63 3.47
C TYR A 638 -16.72 -15.12 3.55
N ALA A 639 -16.46 -14.53 2.38
CA ALA A 639 -16.50 -13.09 2.19
C ALA A 639 -17.22 -12.76 0.88
N THR A 640 -18.14 -11.83 0.93
CA THR A 640 -18.91 -11.38 -0.24
C THR A 640 -19.07 -9.87 -0.20
N GLY A 641 -19.12 -9.26 -1.37
CA GLY A 641 -19.25 -7.81 -1.43
C GLY A 641 -19.43 -7.26 -2.83
N PHE A 642 -19.63 -5.96 -2.83
CA PHE A 642 -19.81 -5.15 -4.03
C PHE A 642 -18.99 -3.88 -3.89
N ASP A 643 -18.07 -3.67 -4.82
CA ASP A 643 -17.17 -2.54 -4.87
C ASP A 643 -17.51 -1.62 -6.04
N VAL A 644 -17.49 -0.31 -5.82
CA VAL A 644 -17.72 0.72 -6.86
C VAL A 644 -16.65 1.78 -6.73
N LYS A 645 -16.06 2.20 -7.85
CA LYS A 645 -15.17 3.34 -7.94
C LYS A 645 -15.55 4.22 -9.13
N LEU A 646 -15.77 5.49 -8.87
CA LEU A 646 -15.87 6.52 -9.89
C LEU A 646 -14.61 7.35 -9.83
N SER A 647 -13.78 7.30 -10.88
CA SER A 647 -12.57 8.10 -11.00
C SER A 647 -12.60 8.96 -12.26
N GLY A 648 -11.95 10.11 -12.22
CA GLY A 648 -11.87 10.99 -13.40
C GLY A 648 -11.45 12.41 -13.06
N GLU A 649 -11.53 13.26 -14.07
CA GLU A 649 -11.23 14.67 -13.94
C GLU A 649 -12.45 15.46 -13.50
N PHE A 650 -12.77 15.44 -12.21
CA PHE A 650 -13.81 16.32 -11.65
C PHE A 650 -13.45 17.81 -11.85
N ILE A 651 -12.16 18.09 -11.73
CA ILE A 651 -11.54 19.38 -12.09
C ILE A 651 -10.52 19.11 -13.20
N ARG A 652 -10.48 19.95 -14.22
CA ARG A 652 -9.62 19.78 -15.38
C ARG A 652 -8.15 19.63 -14.98
N GLY A 653 -7.52 18.55 -15.43
CA GLY A 653 -6.10 18.27 -15.17
C GLY A 653 -5.80 17.70 -13.77
N THR A 654 -6.82 17.34 -12.97
CA THR A 654 -6.66 16.71 -11.67
C THR A 654 -7.50 15.44 -11.58
N GLU A 655 -6.87 14.33 -11.22
CA GLU A 655 -7.56 13.07 -10.99
C GLU A 655 -8.14 13.04 -9.57
N SER A 656 -9.40 12.70 -9.45
CA SER A 656 -10.11 12.51 -8.18
C SER A 656 -10.96 11.25 -8.26
N TRP A 657 -11.32 10.66 -7.12
CA TRP A 657 -12.19 9.50 -7.10
C TRP A 657 -13.08 9.44 -5.87
N ILE A 658 -14.16 8.69 -6.04
CA ILE A 658 -15.07 8.27 -4.98
C ILE A 658 -15.11 6.75 -5.04
N SER A 659 -14.90 6.09 -3.91
CA SER A 659 -15.05 4.63 -3.78
C SER A 659 -16.06 4.27 -2.72
N LEU A 660 -16.83 3.24 -3.00
CA LEU A 660 -17.80 2.63 -2.09
C LEU A 660 -17.57 1.13 -2.07
N SER A 661 -17.48 0.55 -0.89
CA SER A 661 -17.41 -0.88 -0.68
C SER A 661 -18.50 -1.33 0.27
N LEU A 662 -19.22 -2.35 -0.12
CA LEU A 662 -20.19 -3.06 0.71
C LEU A 662 -19.69 -4.49 0.87
N MET A 663 -19.52 -4.95 2.10
CA MET A 663 -18.91 -6.25 2.37
C MET A 663 -19.56 -6.94 3.57
N LYS A 664 -19.58 -8.27 3.51
CA LYS A 664 -19.85 -9.13 4.64
C LYS A 664 -18.83 -10.27 4.65
N THR A 665 -18.13 -10.44 5.77
CA THR A 665 -17.29 -11.62 5.99
C THR A 665 -17.64 -12.27 7.31
N ALA A 666 -17.72 -13.60 7.29
CA ALA A 666 -18.08 -14.39 8.47
C ALA A 666 -17.25 -15.68 8.48
N GLU A 667 -17.04 -16.20 9.68
CA GLU A 667 -16.39 -17.49 9.93
C GLU A 667 -17.23 -18.34 10.85
N ASP A 668 -17.10 -19.63 10.70
CA ASP A 668 -17.74 -20.67 11.49
C ASP A 668 -16.65 -21.51 12.11
N LEU A 669 -16.51 -21.46 13.43
CA LEU A 669 -15.55 -22.25 14.16
C LEU A 669 -16.00 -23.70 14.18
N LEU A 670 -15.08 -24.62 13.88
CA LEU A 670 -15.38 -26.04 13.93
C LEU A 670 -15.40 -26.48 15.39
N ASP A 671 -16.38 -27.27 15.74
CA ASP A 671 -16.53 -27.90 17.07
C ASP A 671 -16.80 -26.92 18.23
N ASP A 672 -17.09 -25.64 17.99
CA ASP A 672 -17.54 -24.73 19.02
C ASP A 672 -19.01 -24.99 19.41
N TYR A 673 -19.32 -24.92 20.70
CA TYR A 673 -20.68 -25.01 21.20
C TYR A 673 -20.81 -24.35 22.57
N TYR A 674 -22.03 -24.02 22.91
CA TYR A 674 -22.38 -23.67 24.28
C TYR A 674 -23.64 -24.46 24.73
N ILE A 675 -23.84 -24.50 26.02
CA ILE A 675 -25.05 -25.08 26.60
C ILE A 675 -26.01 -23.96 26.87
N ASP A 676 -27.21 -24.02 26.33
CA ASP A 676 -28.27 -23.07 26.57
C ASP A 676 -28.91 -23.24 27.98
N ASP A 677 -29.76 -22.30 28.38
CA ASP A 677 -30.44 -22.31 29.69
C ASP A 677 -31.35 -23.55 29.86
N LYS A 678 -31.60 -24.29 28.79
CA LYS A 678 -32.40 -25.55 28.81
C LYS A 678 -31.55 -26.80 28.84
N GLY A 679 -30.23 -26.67 28.88
CA GLY A 679 -29.26 -27.78 28.86
C GLY A 679 -28.99 -28.35 27.46
N ASN A 680 -29.40 -27.72 26.39
CA ASN A 680 -29.14 -28.18 25.04
C ASN A 680 -27.78 -27.66 24.53
N ARG A 681 -27.08 -28.54 23.80
CA ARG A 681 -25.89 -28.12 23.04
C ARG A 681 -26.31 -27.29 21.82
N VAL A 682 -25.81 -26.06 21.72
CA VAL A 682 -26.07 -25.13 20.63
C VAL A 682 -24.77 -24.77 19.94
N GLU A 683 -24.72 -24.94 18.62
CA GLU A 683 -23.59 -24.52 17.79
C GLU A 683 -23.84 -23.08 17.33
N PRO A 684 -22.91 -22.12 17.58
CA PRO A 684 -23.07 -20.70 17.24
C PRO A 684 -23.18 -20.44 15.73
N GLY A 685 -22.54 -21.26 14.90
CA GLY A 685 -22.50 -21.11 13.46
C GLY A 685 -21.70 -19.89 13.02
N PHE A 686 -22.11 -19.28 11.90
CA PHE A 686 -21.35 -18.17 11.29
C PHE A 686 -21.39 -16.88 12.12
N ILE A 687 -20.23 -16.45 12.58
CA ILE A 687 -20.00 -15.19 13.31
C ILE A 687 -19.17 -14.21 12.46
N PRO A 688 -19.24 -12.90 12.72
CA PRO A 688 -18.41 -11.94 12.00
C PRO A 688 -16.91 -12.19 12.19
N ARG A 689 -16.13 -12.18 11.10
CA ARG A 689 -14.66 -12.18 11.19
C ARG A 689 -14.18 -10.84 11.78
N PRO A 690 -13.01 -10.79 12.46
CA PRO A 690 -12.47 -9.53 13.00
C PRO A 690 -12.30 -8.42 11.96
N THR A 691 -12.17 -8.75 10.69
CA THR A 691 -12.06 -7.82 9.56
C THR A 691 -13.41 -7.43 8.94
N ASP A 692 -14.55 -7.82 9.51
CA ASP A 692 -15.87 -7.60 8.93
C ASP A 692 -16.30 -6.12 9.01
N GLN A 693 -15.89 -5.34 8.00
CA GLN A 693 -16.30 -3.95 7.81
C GLN A 693 -17.43 -3.87 6.78
N ARG A 694 -18.64 -3.54 7.23
CA ARG A 694 -19.88 -3.65 6.42
C ARG A 694 -19.94 -2.69 5.27
N PHE A 695 -19.45 -1.48 5.44
CA PHE A 695 -19.32 -0.50 4.39
C PHE A 695 -18.11 0.41 4.61
N ALA A 696 -17.55 0.90 3.51
CA ALA A 696 -16.53 1.92 3.49
C ALA A 696 -16.76 2.87 2.31
N VAL A 697 -16.70 4.17 2.58
CA VAL A 697 -16.72 5.24 1.58
C VAL A 697 -15.43 6.02 1.70
N ASN A 698 -14.69 6.13 0.59
CA ASN A 698 -13.50 6.97 0.53
C ASN A 698 -13.64 7.96 -0.63
N ILE A 699 -13.29 9.22 -0.37
CA ILE A 699 -13.29 10.28 -1.37
C ILE A 699 -11.92 10.93 -1.36
N PHE A 700 -11.26 10.92 -2.49
CA PHE A 700 -10.08 11.75 -2.72
C PHE A 700 -10.41 12.79 -3.79
N PHE A 701 -10.31 14.05 -3.43
CA PHE A 701 -10.65 15.17 -4.29
C PHE A 701 -9.51 16.18 -4.34
N GLN A 702 -9.23 16.67 -5.54
CA GLN A 702 -8.22 17.71 -5.78
C GLN A 702 -8.83 18.87 -6.55
N ASP A 703 -8.44 20.07 -6.18
CA ASP A 703 -8.83 21.31 -6.87
C ASP A 703 -7.68 22.32 -6.84
N HIS A 704 -7.74 23.30 -7.75
CA HIS A 704 -6.91 24.49 -7.71
C HIS A 704 -7.77 25.72 -7.46
N ILE A 705 -7.22 26.68 -6.73
CA ILE A 705 -7.93 27.91 -6.48
C ILE A 705 -8.02 28.69 -7.81
N PRO A 706 -9.21 29.02 -8.34
CA PRO A 706 -9.40 29.53 -9.71
C PRO A 706 -8.58 30.78 -10.04
N PHE A 707 -8.35 31.64 -9.07
CA PHE A 707 -7.59 32.87 -9.26
C PHE A 707 -6.11 32.76 -8.90
N PHE A 708 -5.70 31.63 -8.33
CA PHE A 708 -4.32 31.38 -7.86
C PHE A 708 -3.91 29.94 -8.07
N THR A 709 -3.76 29.54 -9.32
CA THR A 709 -3.47 28.16 -9.76
C THR A 709 -2.24 27.47 -9.13
N PRO A 710 -1.20 28.19 -8.58
CA PRO A 710 -0.14 27.53 -7.82
C PRO A 710 -0.59 26.89 -6.53
N LEU A 711 -1.71 27.34 -5.95
CA LEU A 711 -2.25 26.79 -4.71
C LEU A 711 -3.34 25.78 -5.06
N ARG A 712 -3.11 24.54 -4.63
CA ARG A 712 -4.04 23.42 -4.81
C ARG A 712 -4.54 22.95 -3.46
N VAL A 713 -5.77 22.46 -3.46
CA VAL A 713 -6.44 21.91 -2.29
C VAL A 713 -6.61 20.42 -2.53
N HIS A 714 -6.37 19.62 -1.50
CA HIS A 714 -6.52 18.17 -1.49
C HIS A 714 -7.40 17.78 -0.32
N LEU A 715 -8.42 16.98 -0.59
CA LEU A 715 -9.32 16.44 0.42
C LEU A 715 -9.25 14.94 0.41
N ASN A 716 -9.10 14.35 1.59
CA ASN A 716 -9.24 12.92 1.81
C ASN A 716 -10.33 12.70 2.86
N PHE A 717 -11.41 12.02 2.47
CA PHE A 717 -12.54 11.71 3.33
C PHE A 717 -12.68 10.19 3.46
N VAL A 718 -12.81 9.70 4.69
CA VAL A 718 -13.00 8.29 5.01
C VAL A 718 -14.20 8.15 5.94
N PHE A 719 -15.14 7.30 5.58
CA PHE A 719 -16.30 6.97 6.38
C PHE A 719 -16.56 5.47 6.30
N SER A 720 -16.54 4.77 7.43
CA SER A 720 -16.73 3.32 7.43
C SER A 720 -17.43 2.80 8.68
N SER A 721 -18.01 1.60 8.57
CA SER A 721 -18.61 0.92 9.71
C SER A 721 -17.55 0.43 10.68
N GLY A 722 -17.89 0.35 11.95
CA GLY A 722 -17.05 -0.22 12.99
C GLY A 722 -16.78 -1.72 12.77
N LEU A 723 -15.61 -2.15 13.25
CA LEU A 723 -15.20 -3.56 13.25
C LEU A 723 -15.82 -4.33 14.43
N PRO A 724 -15.94 -5.66 14.34
CA PRO A 724 -16.31 -6.50 15.46
C PRO A 724 -15.27 -6.44 16.57
N TYR A 725 -15.74 -6.49 17.81
CA TYR A 725 -14.91 -6.62 18.99
C TYR A 725 -15.65 -7.35 20.11
N GLY A 726 -14.96 -7.72 21.18
CA GLY A 726 -15.55 -8.34 22.36
C GLY A 726 -14.57 -8.37 23.52
N ALA A 727 -15.02 -8.85 24.66
CA ALA A 727 -14.16 -9.01 25.83
C ALA A 727 -13.08 -10.08 25.56
N PRO A 728 -11.84 -9.88 26.01
CA PRO A 728 -10.73 -10.80 25.71
C PRO A 728 -10.92 -12.20 26.31
N ASN A 729 -11.63 -12.29 27.44
CA ASN A 729 -11.94 -13.56 28.10
C ASN A 729 -13.21 -14.24 27.56
N ALA A 730 -13.94 -13.56 26.65
CA ALA A 730 -15.14 -14.14 26.04
C ALA A 730 -14.75 -15.15 24.95
N GLN A 731 -15.58 -16.18 24.81
CA GLN A 731 -15.44 -17.11 23.69
C GLN A 731 -15.55 -16.37 22.36
N ARG A 732 -14.89 -16.86 21.33
CA ARG A 732 -14.82 -16.17 20.03
C ARG A 732 -16.20 -15.86 19.45
N TYR A 733 -17.20 -16.75 19.62
CA TYR A 733 -18.57 -16.51 19.14
C TYR A 733 -19.31 -15.39 19.85
N GLN A 734 -18.85 -14.97 21.02
CA GLN A 734 -19.42 -13.83 21.79
C GLN A 734 -18.81 -12.49 21.35
N GLN A 735 -17.70 -12.48 20.62
CA GLN A 735 -17.02 -11.26 20.16
C GLN A 735 -17.72 -10.67 18.93
N THR A 736 -18.97 -10.28 19.06
CA THR A 736 -19.83 -9.79 17.97
C THR A 736 -20.30 -8.34 18.14
N LEU A 737 -19.85 -7.66 19.20
CA LEU A 737 -20.08 -6.24 19.38
C LEU A 737 -19.43 -5.45 18.25
N ARG A 738 -19.92 -4.23 17.99
CA ARG A 738 -19.39 -3.38 16.94
C ARG A 738 -18.84 -2.09 17.51
N MET A 739 -17.62 -1.72 17.08
CA MET A 739 -17.03 -0.41 17.35
C MET A 739 -17.88 0.70 16.71
N PRO A 740 -17.81 1.95 17.23
CA PRO A 740 -18.40 3.11 16.58
C PRO A 740 -17.90 3.27 15.13
N TRP A 741 -18.68 3.98 14.33
CA TRP A 741 -18.31 4.26 12.94
C TRP A 741 -17.08 5.16 12.88
N TYR A 742 -16.13 4.78 12.03
CA TYR A 742 -14.94 5.57 11.76
C TYR A 742 -15.25 6.72 10.80
N ARG A 743 -14.86 7.93 11.15
CA ARG A 743 -15.11 9.15 10.36
C ARG A 743 -13.90 10.05 10.40
N ARG A 744 -13.37 10.40 9.23
CA ARG A 744 -12.19 11.25 9.15
C ARG A 744 -12.20 12.11 7.90
N VAL A 745 -11.79 13.36 8.07
CA VAL A 745 -11.55 14.31 6.98
C VAL A 745 -10.16 14.90 7.15
N ASP A 746 -9.33 14.74 6.13
CA ASP A 746 -8.00 15.34 6.07
C ASP A 746 -7.99 16.35 4.92
N ILE A 747 -7.42 17.55 5.14
CA ILE A 747 -7.29 18.57 4.12
C ILE A 747 -5.81 18.91 3.95
N GLY A 748 -5.37 19.02 2.69
CA GLY A 748 -4.05 19.46 2.31
C GLY A 748 -4.11 20.68 1.42
N PHE A 749 -3.14 21.57 1.59
CA PHE A 749 -2.89 22.70 0.71
C PHE A 749 -1.48 22.55 0.17
N SER A 750 -1.31 22.58 -1.14
CA SER A 750 0.02 22.57 -1.76
C SER A 750 0.25 23.83 -2.57
N TYR A 751 1.34 24.52 -2.27
CA TYR A 751 1.80 25.67 -3.00
C TYR A 751 3.08 25.34 -3.75
N MET A 752 2.98 25.26 -5.10
CA MET A 752 4.11 24.99 -5.98
C MET A 752 4.74 26.32 -6.40
N PHE A 753 5.86 26.67 -5.78
CA PHE A 753 6.59 27.90 -6.14
C PHE A 753 7.51 27.70 -7.35
N LEU A 754 7.89 26.47 -7.68
CA LEU A 754 8.57 26.07 -8.91
C LEU A 754 7.85 24.86 -9.51
N GLU A 755 7.53 24.90 -10.79
CA GLU A 755 6.92 23.80 -11.55
C GLU A 755 7.57 23.75 -12.94
N GLU A 756 7.93 22.58 -13.41
CA GLU A 756 8.73 22.32 -14.63
C GLU A 756 8.15 22.97 -15.89
N ASN A 757 6.84 23.13 -15.98
CA ASN A 757 6.12 23.61 -17.18
C ASN A 757 5.73 25.10 -17.13
N ARG A 758 6.27 25.92 -16.22
CA ARG A 758 5.95 27.35 -16.18
C ARG A 758 7.01 28.21 -16.82
N ASP A 759 6.59 29.22 -17.60
CA ASP A 759 7.47 30.20 -18.28
C ASP A 759 8.49 30.91 -17.38
N ARG A 760 8.23 30.94 -16.06
CA ARG A 760 9.18 31.46 -15.06
C ARG A 760 10.49 30.66 -14.99
N MET A 761 10.51 29.41 -15.46
CA MET A 761 11.73 28.58 -15.48
C MET A 761 12.74 29.01 -16.55
N LYS A 762 12.32 29.69 -17.63
CA LYS A 762 13.19 30.08 -18.75
C LYS A 762 14.23 31.14 -18.36
N HIS A 763 14.09 31.82 -17.23
CA HIS A 763 14.95 32.93 -16.80
C HIS A 763 15.84 32.64 -15.59
N LYS A 764 16.00 31.37 -15.21
CA LYS A 764 16.82 30.99 -14.05
C LYS A 764 18.30 30.89 -14.40
N SER A 765 19.14 31.41 -13.53
CA SER A 765 20.60 31.27 -13.58
C SER A 765 21.11 30.46 -12.40
N GLY A 766 22.24 29.76 -12.59
CA GLY A 766 22.92 29.04 -11.52
C GLY A 766 22.20 27.78 -11.03
N PHE A 767 22.31 27.44 -9.75
CA PHE A 767 21.79 26.25 -9.10
C PHE A 767 20.26 26.08 -9.26
N LEU A 768 19.50 27.20 -9.30
CA LEU A 768 18.04 27.17 -9.49
C LEU A 768 17.61 26.56 -10.82
N ARG A 769 18.50 26.51 -11.81
CA ARG A 769 18.22 25.89 -13.13
C ARG A 769 18.09 24.37 -13.02
N SER A 770 18.75 23.76 -12.04
CA SER A 770 18.73 22.31 -11.83
C SER A 770 17.46 21.83 -11.10
N ILE A 771 16.69 22.75 -10.49
CA ILE A 771 15.48 22.39 -9.75
C ILE A 771 14.30 22.27 -10.71
N LYS A 772 13.73 21.06 -10.85
CA LYS A 772 12.55 20.77 -11.66
C LYS A 772 11.28 21.24 -10.99
N SER A 773 11.10 20.87 -9.72
CA SER A 773 9.94 21.30 -8.95
C SER A 773 10.30 21.61 -7.49
N ALA A 774 9.57 22.55 -6.89
CA ALA A 774 9.67 22.81 -5.46
C ALA A 774 8.33 23.33 -4.93
N GLY A 775 7.88 22.76 -3.83
CA GLY A 775 6.57 23.06 -3.24
C GLY A 775 6.53 22.90 -1.74
N LEU A 776 5.61 23.65 -1.13
CA LEU A 776 5.27 23.58 0.29
C LEU A 776 3.87 22.96 0.42
N PHE A 777 3.73 22.02 1.32
CA PHE A 777 2.47 21.32 1.59
C PHE A 777 2.10 21.51 3.06
N LEU A 778 0.91 22.04 3.29
CA LEU A 778 0.29 22.15 4.61
C LEU A 778 -0.85 21.14 4.69
N GLU A 779 -0.76 20.20 5.60
CA GLU A 779 -1.74 19.14 5.79
C GLU A 779 -2.38 19.27 7.17
N VAL A 780 -3.70 19.17 7.24
CA VAL A 780 -4.47 19.17 8.49
C VAL A 780 -5.19 17.83 8.55
N PHE A 781 -4.74 16.96 9.44
CA PHE A 781 -5.34 15.66 9.67
C PHE A 781 -6.50 15.76 10.66
N ASN A 782 -7.55 14.96 10.43
CA ASN A 782 -8.75 14.90 11.25
C ASN A 782 -9.32 16.30 11.59
N ILE A 783 -9.57 17.11 10.55
CA ILE A 783 -9.98 18.52 10.73
C ILE A 783 -11.25 18.66 11.57
N LEU A 784 -12.14 17.65 11.56
CA LEU A 784 -13.36 17.63 12.36
C LEU A 784 -13.11 17.35 13.83
N GLY A 785 -11.91 16.88 14.21
CA GLY A 785 -11.56 16.56 15.60
C GLY A 785 -12.37 15.40 16.18
N ILE A 786 -12.74 14.42 15.36
CA ILE A 786 -13.54 13.27 15.80
C ILE A 786 -12.63 12.25 16.48
N ASN A 787 -12.99 11.84 17.68
CA ASN A 787 -12.32 10.78 18.43
C ASN A 787 -12.77 9.41 17.87
N ASN A 788 -11.96 8.86 16.94
CA ASN A 788 -12.19 7.53 16.40
C ASN A 788 -11.58 6.49 17.34
N VAL A 789 -12.34 5.43 17.63
CA VAL A 789 -11.88 4.35 18.50
C VAL A 789 -10.98 3.38 17.72
N SER A 790 -9.79 3.12 18.24
CA SER A 790 -8.83 2.13 17.71
C SER A 790 -9.04 0.74 18.29
N SER A 791 -9.22 0.69 19.60
CA SER A 791 -9.34 -0.55 20.39
C SER A 791 -9.99 -0.23 21.72
N TYR A 792 -10.28 -1.28 22.48
CA TYR A 792 -10.74 -1.16 23.87
C TYR A 792 -9.76 -1.84 24.81
N MET A 793 -9.45 -1.16 25.91
CA MET A 793 -8.82 -1.77 27.07
C MET A 793 -9.92 -2.23 28.02
N TRP A 794 -9.83 -3.46 28.47
CA TRP A 794 -10.83 -4.05 29.37
C TRP A 794 -10.33 -4.03 30.80
N ILE A 795 -11.17 -3.54 31.69
CA ILE A 795 -10.88 -3.41 33.12
C ILE A 795 -12.02 -4.04 33.92
N THR A 796 -11.64 -4.77 34.92
CA THR A 796 -12.59 -5.43 35.82
C THR A 796 -12.81 -4.59 37.06
N ASP A 797 -14.06 -4.36 37.42
CA ASP A 797 -14.46 -3.68 38.68
C ASP A 797 -14.53 -4.63 39.87
N ILE A 798 -14.79 -4.09 41.07
CA ILE A 798 -14.89 -4.84 42.31
C ILE A 798 -16.03 -5.90 42.29
N ASN A 799 -17.03 -5.73 41.44
CA ASN A 799 -18.11 -6.68 41.23
C ASN A 799 -17.80 -7.72 40.13
N ASN A 800 -16.56 -7.80 39.69
CA ASN A 800 -16.12 -8.64 38.56
C ASN A 800 -16.82 -8.29 37.25
N THR A 801 -17.30 -7.06 37.08
CA THR A 801 -17.90 -6.56 35.87
C THR A 801 -16.81 -5.99 34.98
N MET A 802 -16.75 -6.47 33.73
CA MET A 802 -15.78 -5.99 32.76
C MET A 802 -16.26 -4.71 32.09
N THR A 803 -15.44 -3.68 32.10
CA THR A 803 -15.70 -2.39 31.44
C THR A 803 -14.71 -2.13 30.31
N ALA A 804 -15.25 -1.78 29.15
CA ALA A 804 -14.46 -1.46 27.97
C ALA A 804 -14.10 0.03 27.95
N VAL A 805 -12.81 0.36 28.06
CA VAL A 805 -12.30 1.72 27.99
C VAL A 805 -11.74 1.99 26.60
N PRO A 806 -12.24 2.99 25.85
CA PRO A 806 -11.80 3.24 24.49
C PRO A 806 -10.38 3.81 24.44
N ASN A 807 -9.60 3.32 23.50
CA ASN A 807 -8.36 3.94 23.04
C ASN A 807 -8.65 4.69 21.74
N TYR A 808 -8.36 5.98 21.71
CA TYR A 808 -8.63 6.82 20.56
C TYR A 808 -7.43 6.93 19.61
N LEU A 809 -7.74 7.09 18.33
CA LEU A 809 -6.78 7.41 17.29
C LEU A 809 -6.41 8.90 17.30
N THR A 810 -5.64 9.33 16.31
CA THR A 810 -5.06 10.68 16.26
C THR A 810 -6.13 11.79 16.29
N PRO A 811 -5.98 12.79 17.15
CA PRO A 811 -6.78 14.01 17.15
C PRO A 811 -6.46 14.88 15.93
N ARG A 812 -6.91 16.14 15.96
CA ARG A 812 -6.54 17.12 14.92
C ARG A 812 -5.06 17.45 14.98
N LEU A 813 -4.37 17.30 13.83
CA LEU A 813 -2.93 17.52 13.72
C LEU A 813 -2.59 18.30 12.45
N ILE A 814 -1.51 19.06 12.52
CA ILE A 814 -0.99 19.84 11.40
C ILE A 814 0.38 19.28 11.00
N ASN A 815 0.59 19.05 9.71
CA ASN A 815 1.89 18.68 9.14
C ASN A 815 2.30 19.70 8.08
N LEU A 816 3.56 20.09 8.12
CA LEU A 816 4.16 20.95 7.10
C LEU A 816 5.26 20.14 6.40
N LYS A 817 5.20 20.09 5.05
CA LYS A 817 6.15 19.36 4.22
C LYS A 817 6.71 20.24 3.12
N LEU A 818 8.02 20.26 3.00
CA LEU A 818 8.76 20.84 1.88
C LEU A 818 9.23 19.71 0.97
N ALA A 819 9.05 19.85 -0.34
CA ALA A 819 9.55 18.90 -1.32
C ALA A 819 10.26 19.63 -2.47
N VAL A 820 11.40 19.12 -2.88
CA VAL A 820 12.23 19.65 -3.96
C VAL A 820 12.70 18.52 -4.86
N GLU A 821 12.54 18.67 -6.18
CA GLU A 821 13.04 17.73 -7.19
C GLU A 821 13.99 18.46 -8.16
N PHE A 822 15.01 17.79 -8.61
CA PHE A 822 16.06 18.32 -9.51
C PHE A 822 16.49 17.31 -10.57
#